data_d7f5669b070dc4aeb72cef28967527e2
#
_entry.id   d7f5669b070dc4aeb72cef28967527e2
#
_cell.length_a   1.000
_cell.length_b   1.000
_cell.length_c   1.000
_cell.angle_alpha   90.00
_cell.angle_beta   90.00
_cell.angle_gamma   90.00
#
_symmetry.space_group_name_H-M   'P 1'
#
loop_
_entity.id
_entity.type
_entity.pdbx_description
1 polymer ?
#
loop_
_entity_poly.entity_id
_entity_poly.type
_entity_poly.pdbx_seq_one_letter_code
_entity_poly.pdbx_strand_id
1 'polypeptide(L)'
;MKYDFKTVEAKWQKVWADEKTFHAEIDHSKPKFYALVEFPYPSAAGLHVGHPRSYTALDIVARKKRQCGYNVLYTMGWDAFGLPTENYALKNHINPEIVTAQNVARFKSQLQALGLSFDWDREINTTDPEYYKWTQWIFIQLFKKGLAYKKETTVNYCTGCKVVLANEEVVNGVCERCGSPVVQKNKSQWMLKITAYADRLIDDLDGVDYIDRVKTQQRNWIGRSHGAEINFATTAGDTLTVYTTRADTLFGATYMVISPEHAFIKKWVDAGLIKNADAVAAYQEEAARKSDFERTELNKDKTGVVIEGVKGINPVNGKEIPIFISDYVLATYGTGAIMAVPAHDTRDWEFAKKFGLPIIEVVKGNTPSDLDKEAFTDVATGTLVNSDFLNGLSVEDAKNKMYAWLEENGKGHKQVNFKLRDWVFSRQRYWGEPIPMVYCEKCGWVPLPESELPLRLPEIKDFEPGENGESPLARHTEWVSTTCPCCGAPAKRETDTMPQWAGSSWYFLRYCDPKNHDAIASKEALEYWSPVDWYNGGMEHTTLHLLYSRFWHKFLYDLGVVPTKEPYQKRTSHGMILGLNPHAFENQPDAERKRLLAEYGDEKGARKALVEKYGEMAEHPIVKMSKSLGNVVNPDDVVNEYGADTLRLYEMFIGDFEKAAPWNTSSIKGCKRFLDKIWSMSEKLVPGEGVRPELEAVANRTIKKVGEDIDALKANTAIAQLMIYVNALSDQGGANKAEYELLLQLLNPFAPHMTEELWQQLGHTEQLAYYPWPAYDEAKCVEQTIEIAVQVNGKVKARIKVPAAIENADAIAAAKAEPAVADAIAGKTIAKEIYVKGKLVNIAVKG
;
A
#
# COMPACT_ATOMS: atom_id res chain seq x y z
N MET A 1 33.17 -27.22 13.50
CA MET A 1 32.01 -27.46 14.38
C MET A 1 30.72 -27.17 13.58
N LYS A 2 29.66 -27.95 13.72
CA LYS A 2 28.40 -27.67 13.02
C LYS A 2 27.75 -26.41 13.60
N TYR A 3 27.20 -25.53 12.76
CA TYR A 3 26.47 -24.35 13.22
C TYR A 3 25.20 -24.75 13.98
N ASP A 4 25.24 -24.59 15.29
CA ASP A 4 24.07 -24.80 16.17
C ASP A 4 23.30 -23.49 16.32
N PHE A 5 22.46 -23.21 15.30
CA PHE A 5 21.69 -21.98 15.24
C PHE A 5 20.71 -21.86 16.43
N LYS A 6 20.16 -22.95 16.97
CA LYS A 6 19.21 -22.89 18.10
C LYS A 6 19.84 -22.31 19.35
N THR A 7 21.04 -22.79 19.69
CA THR A 7 21.79 -22.27 20.86
C THR A 7 22.24 -20.82 20.63
N VAL A 8 22.76 -20.52 19.44
CA VAL A 8 23.25 -19.17 19.12
C VAL A 8 22.13 -18.13 19.10
N GLU A 9 21.02 -18.42 18.42
CA GLU A 9 19.88 -17.51 18.33
C GLU A 9 19.25 -17.25 19.70
N ALA A 10 19.03 -18.28 20.52
CA ALA A 10 18.49 -18.12 21.86
C ALA A 10 19.41 -17.27 22.76
N LYS A 11 20.73 -17.46 22.66
CA LYS A 11 21.72 -16.65 23.39
C LYS A 11 21.61 -15.18 23.05
N TRP A 12 21.66 -14.85 21.76
CA TRP A 12 21.70 -13.44 21.33
C TRP A 12 20.37 -12.72 21.51
N GLN A 13 19.24 -13.39 21.32
CA GLN A 13 17.92 -12.84 21.65
C GLN A 13 17.84 -12.46 23.13
N LYS A 14 18.37 -13.32 24.01
CA LYS A 14 18.44 -13.03 25.44
C LYS A 14 19.37 -11.86 25.75
N VAL A 15 20.57 -11.80 25.15
CA VAL A 15 21.52 -10.69 25.34
C VAL A 15 20.89 -9.36 24.93
N TRP A 16 20.28 -9.29 23.77
CA TRP A 16 19.64 -8.05 23.28
C TRP A 16 18.47 -7.61 24.15
N ALA A 17 17.71 -8.56 24.71
CA ALA A 17 16.60 -8.26 25.62
C ALA A 17 17.11 -7.76 27.00
N ASP A 18 18.08 -8.44 27.58
CA ASP A 18 18.62 -8.12 28.91
C ASP A 18 19.38 -6.77 28.92
N GLU A 19 20.14 -6.51 27.85
CA GLU A 19 20.94 -5.28 27.71
C GLU A 19 20.15 -4.13 27.07
N LYS A 20 18.92 -4.39 26.63
CA LYS A 20 18.09 -3.41 25.89
C LYS A 20 18.85 -2.80 24.71
N THR A 21 19.59 -3.64 23.98
CA THR A 21 20.54 -3.23 22.94
C THR A 21 19.96 -2.23 21.92
N PHE A 22 18.67 -2.33 21.60
CA PHE A 22 18.04 -1.51 20.57
C PHE A 22 17.16 -0.39 21.13
N HIS A 23 17.24 -0.12 22.44
CA HIS A 23 16.51 0.98 23.07
C HIS A 23 17.04 2.32 22.58
N ALA A 24 16.13 3.23 22.21
CA ALA A 24 16.46 4.56 21.70
C ALA A 24 15.90 5.64 22.60
N GLU A 25 16.77 6.53 23.05
CA GLU A 25 16.43 7.77 23.76
C GLU A 25 16.73 8.98 22.88
N ILE A 26 16.23 10.14 23.26
CA ILE A 26 16.56 11.39 22.56
C ILE A 26 18.07 11.67 22.74
N ASP A 27 18.77 11.78 21.62
CA ASP A 27 20.22 12.05 21.59
C ASP A 27 20.54 13.04 20.48
N HIS A 28 20.61 14.32 20.84
CA HIS A 28 20.92 15.40 19.89
C HIS A 28 22.36 15.38 19.36
N SER A 29 23.23 14.54 19.89
CA SER A 29 24.61 14.39 19.38
C SER A 29 24.69 13.52 18.12
N LYS A 30 23.63 12.78 17.80
CA LYS A 30 23.54 11.85 16.67
C LYS A 30 22.43 12.27 15.72
N PRO A 31 22.59 12.02 14.42
CA PRO A 31 21.46 12.13 13.50
C PRO A 31 20.42 11.07 13.84
N LYS A 32 19.15 11.46 13.88
CA LYS A 32 18.06 10.51 14.12
C LYS A 32 17.71 9.73 12.86
N PHE A 33 17.22 8.52 13.05
CA PHE A 33 16.59 7.74 11.99
C PHE A 33 15.38 6.99 12.53
N TYR A 34 14.19 7.36 12.11
CA TYR A 34 12.95 6.71 12.50
C TYR A 34 12.49 5.78 11.38
N ALA A 35 12.72 4.48 11.56
CA ALA A 35 12.21 3.42 10.69
C ALA A 35 10.84 2.93 11.18
N LEU A 36 9.86 2.84 10.30
CA LEU A 36 8.51 2.40 10.62
C LEU A 36 8.06 1.26 9.70
N VAL A 37 7.46 0.25 10.28
CA VAL A 37 6.71 -0.79 9.56
C VAL A 37 5.26 -0.80 10.04
N GLU A 38 4.36 -1.28 9.20
CA GLU A 38 2.97 -1.46 9.60
C GLU A 38 2.88 -2.49 10.73
N PHE A 39 2.25 -2.11 11.83
CA PHE A 39 2.01 -3.05 12.91
C PHE A 39 0.88 -4.02 12.56
N PRO A 40 1.00 -5.29 12.97
CA PRO A 40 0.08 -6.33 12.53
C PRO A 40 -1.25 -6.30 13.27
N TYR A 41 -2.28 -6.84 12.61
CA TYR A 41 -3.55 -7.20 13.24
C TYR A 41 -3.41 -8.57 13.93
N PRO A 42 -3.46 -8.68 15.27
CA PRO A 42 -3.38 -9.96 15.96
C PRO A 42 -4.71 -10.75 15.86
N SER A 43 -5.20 -10.93 14.64
CA SER A 43 -6.53 -11.51 14.32
C SER A 43 -6.53 -13.02 14.13
N ALA A 44 -5.41 -13.69 14.44
CA ALA A 44 -5.28 -15.11 14.19
C ALA A 44 -4.13 -15.74 15.01
N ALA A 45 -4.05 -17.06 15.02
CA ALA A 45 -3.11 -17.83 15.84
C ALA A 45 -1.61 -17.70 15.47
N GLY A 46 -1.18 -16.66 14.77
CA GLY A 46 0.21 -16.38 14.44
C GLY A 46 0.41 -15.72 13.07
N LEU A 47 1.65 -15.34 12.84
CA LEU A 47 2.14 -14.78 11.57
C LEU A 47 2.23 -15.87 10.48
N HIS A 48 2.29 -15.47 9.23
CA HIS A 48 2.76 -16.30 8.11
C HIS A 48 4.04 -15.69 7.52
N VAL A 49 4.78 -16.46 6.72
CA VAL A 49 6.08 -16.03 6.16
C VAL A 49 6.03 -14.75 5.30
N GLY A 50 4.86 -14.28 4.91
CA GLY A 50 4.73 -12.98 4.22
C GLY A 50 4.94 -11.76 5.13
N HIS A 51 4.71 -11.86 6.44
CA HIS A 51 4.91 -10.75 7.38
C HIS A 51 6.39 -10.41 7.61
N PRO A 52 7.29 -11.39 7.85
CA PRO A 52 8.72 -11.12 8.08
C PRO A 52 9.41 -10.35 6.97
N ARG A 53 8.92 -10.43 5.73
CA ARG A 53 9.53 -9.74 4.59
C ARG A 53 9.67 -8.24 4.81
N SER A 54 8.58 -7.57 5.18
CA SER A 54 8.57 -6.12 5.46
C SER A 54 9.44 -5.78 6.66
N TYR A 55 9.29 -6.54 7.74
CA TYR A 55 9.98 -6.29 8.99
C TYR A 55 11.49 -6.50 8.86
N THR A 56 11.92 -7.57 8.21
CA THR A 56 13.33 -7.88 7.98
C THR A 56 14.00 -6.84 7.09
N ALA A 57 13.32 -6.35 6.05
CA ALA A 57 13.89 -5.37 5.15
C ALA A 57 14.24 -4.06 5.87
N LEU A 58 13.31 -3.51 6.67
CA LEU A 58 13.58 -2.29 7.44
C LEU A 58 14.52 -2.55 8.63
N ASP A 59 14.53 -3.76 9.19
CA ASP A 59 15.51 -4.15 10.21
C ASP A 59 16.95 -4.10 9.66
N ILE A 60 17.15 -4.57 8.43
CA ILE A 60 18.46 -4.49 7.75
C ILE A 60 18.90 -3.03 7.60
N VAL A 61 18.00 -2.15 7.16
CA VAL A 61 18.27 -0.71 7.07
C VAL A 61 18.56 -0.12 8.45
N ALA A 62 17.76 -0.43 9.46
CA ALA A 62 17.92 0.05 10.83
C ALA A 62 19.26 -0.37 11.44
N ARG A 63 19.68 -1.63 11.23
CA ARG A 63 20.99 -2.13 11.70
C ARG A 63 22.15 -1.42 11.02
N LYS A 64 22.11 -1.29 9.69
CA LYS A 64 23.12 -0.50 8.97
C LYS A 64 23.17 0.95 9.44
N LYS A 65 22.02 1.60 9.67
CA LYS A 65 21.98 2.99 10.17
C LYS A 65 22.63 3.11 11.56
N ARG A 66 22.42 2.15 12.47
CA ARG A 66 23.14 2.12 13.76
C ARG A 66 24.64 2.01 13.57
N GLN A 67 25.11 1.12 12.70
CA GLN A 67 26.54 1.01 12.36
C GLN A 67 27.08 2.29 11.69
N CYS A 68 26.23 3.07 11.02
CA CYS A 68 26.58 4.38 10.49
C CYS A 68 26.49 5.52 11.53
N GLY A 69 26.28 5.21 12.81
CA GLY A 69 26.25 6.19 13.91
C GLY A 69 24.94 6.94 14.10
N TYR A 70 23.85 6.52 13.45
CA TYR A 70 22.53 7.11 13.68
C TYR A 70 21.91 6.63 15.01
N ASN A 71 21.12 7.53 15.60
CA ASN A 71 20.18 7.17 16.67
C ASN A 71 18.90 6.65 16.03
N VAL A 72 18.64 5.35 16.14
CA VAL A 72 17.59 4.66 15.38
C VAL A 72 16.41 4.31 16.28
N LEU A 73 15.23 4.84 15.94
CA LEU A 73 13.95 4.39 16.48
C LEU A 73 13.34 3.37 15.52
N TYR A 74 13.21 2.12 15.97
CA TYR A 74 12.55 1.04 15.26
C TYR A 74 11.78 0.18 16.27
N THR A 75 10.46 0.12 16.16
CA THR A 75 9.60 -0.43 17.21
C THR A 75 8.41 -1.17 16.63
N MET A 76 7.67 -1.86 17.51
CA MET A 76 6.52 -2.69 17.14
C MET A 76 5.36 -2.49 18.13
N GLY A 77 4.15 -2.73 17.65
CA GLY A 77 2.92 -2.68 18.44
C GLY A 77 1.82 -3.50 17.77
N TRP A 78 0.58 -3.30 18.26
CA TRP A 78 -0.54 -4.17 17.92
C TRP A 78 -1.75 -3.32 17.55
N ASP A 79 -2.22 -3.47 16.29
CA ASP A 79 -3.50 -2.94 15.85
C ASP A 79 -4.60 -3.97 16.19
N ALA A 80 -5.05 -3.92 17.44
CA ALA A 80 -5.77 -5.05 18.04
C ALA A 80 -7.29 -4.84 18.12
N PHE A 81 -7.80 -3.63 17.90
CA PHE A 81 -9.23 -3.38 17.74
C PHE A 81 -9.74 -3.73 16.33
N GLY A 82 -11.05 -3.81 16.18
CA GLY A 82 -11.76 -3.89 14.92
C GLY A 82 -12.21 -5.28 14.50
N LEU A 83 -12.79 -5.33 13.30
CA LEU A 83 -13.46 -6.49 12.73
C LEU A 83 -12.61 -7.77 12.66
N PRO A 84 -11.31 -7.71 12.32
CA PRO A 84 -10.52 -8.94 12.19
C PRO A 84 -10.48 -9.75 13.49
N THR A 85 -10.20 -9.10 14.62
CA THR A 85 -10.16 -9.75 15.95
C THR A 85 -11.54 -10.13 16.42
N GLU A 86 -12.54 -9.26 16.26
CA GLU A 86 -13.92 -9.55 16.69
C GLU A 86 -14.54 -10.70 15.92
N ASN A 87 -14.37 -10.77 14.60
CA ASN A 87 -14.85 -11.89 13.79
C ASN A 87 -14.18 -13.21 14.17
N TYR A 88 -12.88 -13.19 14.51
CA TYR A 88 -12.20 -14.37 15.04
C TYR A 88 -12.76 -14.78 16.41
N ALA A 89 -13.01 -13.81 17.27
CA ALA A 89 -13.59 -14.04 18.60
C ALA A 89 -15.02 -14.64 18.51
N LEU A 90 -15.88 -14.08 17.66
CA LEU A 90 -17.23 -14.60 17.38
C LEU A 90 -17.19 -16.03 16.87
N LYS A 91 -16.34 -16.30 15.86
CA LYS A 91 -16.20 -17.64 15.26
C LYS A 91 -15.76 -18.71 16.28
N ASN A 92 -14.95 -18.34 17.27
CA ASN A 92 -14.40 -19.26 18.27
C ASN A 92 -15.14 -19.19 19.62
N HIS A 93 -16.19 -18.36 19.73
CA HIS A 93 -16.95 -18.15 20.96
C HIS A 93 -16.08 -17.76 22.19
N ILE A 94 -15.09 -16.88 21.97
CA ILE A 94 -14.15 -16.40 22.97
C ILE A 94 -14.27 -14.87 23.05
N ASN A 95 -14.14 -14.32 24.27
CA ASN A 95 -14.13 -12.85 24.43
C ASN A 95 -12.98 -12.21 23.62
N PRO A 96 -13.23 -11.13 22.86
CA PRO A 96 -12.21 -10.48 22.03
C PRO A 96 -10.99 -9.99 22.83
N GLU A 97 -11.15 -9.59 24.08
CA GLU A 97 -10.03 -9.17 24.94
C GLU A 97 -9.07 -10.33 25.21
N ILE A 98 -9.61 -11.52 25.54
CA ILE A 98 -8.83 -12.74 25.79
C ILE A 98 -8.09 -13.17 24.51
N VAL A 99 -8.80 -13.19 23.38
CA VAL A 99 -8.22 -13.53 22.08
C VAL A 99 -7.09 -12.56 21.73
N THR A 100 -7.32 -11.26 21.95
CA THR A 100 -6.31 -10.23 21.70
C THR A 100 -5.04 -10.49 22.51
N ALA A 101 -5.17 -10.73 23.81
CA ALA A 101 -4.01 -10.99 24.68
C ALA A 101 -3.21 -12.23 24.23
N GLN A 102 -3.91 -13.32 23.91
CA GLN A 102 -3.29 -14.57 23.47
C GLN A 102 -2.57 -14.39 22.12
N ASN A 103 -3.22 -13.72 21.17
CA ASN A 103 -2.65 -13.50 19.84
C ASN A 103 -1.47 -12.54 19.88
N VAL A 104 -1.56 -11.46 20.65
CA VAL A 104 -0.44 -10.52 20.87
C VAL A 104 0.79 -11.25 21.42
N ALA A 105 0.60 -12.06 22.47
CA ALA A 105 1.71 -12.84 23.05
C ALA A 105 2.34 -13.79 22.02
N ARG A 106 1.54 -14.41 21.19
CA ARG A 106 1.98 -15.32 20.12
C ARG A 106 2.76 -14.58 19.03
N PHE A 107 2.22 -13.47 18.51
CA PHE A 107 2.89 -12.66 17.51
C PHE A 107 4.21 -12.09 18.02
N LYS A 108 4.23 -11.60 19.26
CA LYS A 108 5.43 -11.09 19.91
C LYS A 108 6.52 -12.14 19.97
N SER A 109 6.20 -13.37 20.42
CA SER A 109 7.17 -14.45 20.49
C SER A 109 7.75 -14.81 19.11
N GLN A 110 6.95 -14.79 18.06
CA GLN A 110 7.39 -15.05 16.69
C GLN A 110 8.33 -13.93 16.16
N LEU A 111 7.99 -12.66 16.43
CA LEU A 111 8.83 -11.52 16.04
C LEU A 111 10.16 -11.49 16.81
N GLN A 112 10.14 -11.82 18.09
CA GLN A 112 11.35 -11.93 18.90
C GLN A 112 12.27 -13.07 18.41
N ALA A 113 11.68 -14.21 18.03
CA ALA A 113 12.43 -15.34 17.47
C ALA A 113 13.16 -15.00 16.15
N LEU A 114 12.67 -14.02 15.39
CA LEU A 114 13.33 -13.52 14.17
C LEU A 114 14.52 -12.61 14.47
N GLY A 115 14.77 -12.23 15.72
CA GLY A 115 15.86 -11.34 16.08
C GLY A 115 15.76 -9.94 15.49
N LEU A 116 14.56 -9.42 15.30
CA LEU A 116 14.34 -8.07 14.81
C LEU A 116 14.77 -7.04 15.86
N SER A 117 15.43 -5.98 15.44
CA SER A 117 16.01 -4.95 16.32
C SER A 117 14.96 -3.92 16.78
N PHE A 118 13.78 -4.40 17.19
CA PHE A 118 12.74 -3.55 17.75
C PHE A 118 13.06 -3.06 19.16
N ASP A 119 12.74 -1.81 19.43
CA ASP A 119 12.71 -1.25 20.78
C ASP A 119 11.40 -1.66 21.47
N TRP A 120 11.45 -2.79 22.19
CA TRP A 120 10.29 -3.34 22.89
C TRP A 120 9.82 -2.51 24.09
N ASP A 121 10.64 -1.60 24.62
CA ASP A 121 10.23 -0.67 25.67
C ASP A 121 9.21 0.36 25.17
N ARG A 122 9.08 0.52 23.85
CA ARG A 122 8.13 1.40 23.17
C ARG A 122 6.94 0.66 22.53
N GLU A 123 6.72 -0.60 22.92
CA GLU A 123 5.57 -1.38 22.50
C GLU A 123 4.26 -0.69 22.85
N ILE A 124 3.32 -0.67 21.89
CA ILE A 124 1.97 -0.12 22.09
C ILE A 124 0.90 -1.13 21.68
N ASN A 125 -0.31 -0.93 22.20
CA ASN A 125 -1.49 -1.71 21.84
C ASN A 125 -2.69 -0.77 21.72
N THR A 126 -3.37 -0.80 20.58
CA THR A 126 -4.53 0.08 20.34
C THR A 126 -5.70 -0.19 21.27
N THR A 127 -5.77 -1.37 21.90
CA THR A 127 -6.81 -1.73 22.88
C THR A 127 -6.48 -1.26 24.31
N ASP A 128 -5.27 -0.74 24.54
CA ASP A 128 -4.93 -0.16 25.83
C ASP A 128 -5.71 1.14 26.06
N PRO A 129 -6.45 1.29 27.17
CA PRO A 129 -7.14 2.54 27.51
C PRO A 129 -6.23 3.77 27.53
N GLU A 130 -4.97 3.64 27.91
CA GLU A 130 -3.99 4.73 27.89
C GLU A 130 -3.56 5.10 26.46
N TYR A 131 -3.72 4.18 25.52
CA TYR A 131 -3.56 4.47 24.10
C TYR A 131 -4.82 5.11 23.49
N TYR A 132 -5.99 4.45 23.57
CA TYR A 132 -7.18 4.94 22.87
C TYR A 132 -7.81 6.17 23.51
N LYS A 133 -7.45 6.53 24.74
CA LYS A 133 -7.70 7.85 25.33
C LYS A 133 -7.36 8.98 24.35
N TRP A 134 -6.23 8.85 23.67
CA TRP A 134 -5.77 9.86 22.71
C TRP A 134 -6.45 9.77 21.35
N THR A 135 -6.85 8.57 20.90
CA THR A 135 -7.75 8.42 19.75
C THR A 135 -9.08 9.15 20.01
N GLN A 136 -9.64 8.98 21.19
CA GLN A 136 -10.86 9.66 21.62
C GLN A 136 -10.65 11.18 21.71
N TRP A 137 -9.53 11.61 22.24
CA TRP A 137 -9.19 13.04 22.30
C TRP A 137 -9.11 13.66 20.91
N ILE A 138 -8.45 13.01 19.94
CA ILE A 138 -8.38 13.49 18.55
C ILE A 138 -9.80 13.62 17.97
N PHE A 139 -10.66 12.63 18.20
CA PHE A 139 -12.05 12.70 17.73
C PHE A 139 -12.81 13.91 18.32
N ILE A 140 -12.64 14.17 19.60
CA ILE A 140 -13.24 15.36 20.25
C ILE A 140 -12.72 16.65 19.60
N GLN A 141 -11.42 16.74 19.31
CA GLN A 141 -10.87 17.93 18.63
C GLN A 141 -11.43 18.08 17.21
N LEU A 142 -11.58 16.98 16.46
CA LEU A 142 -12.23 16.98 15.14
C LEU A 142 -13.69 17.48 15.25
N PHE A 143 -14.42 17.02 16.26
CA PHE A 143 -15.80 17.46 16.51
C PHE A 143 -15.86 18.96 16.84
N LYS A 144 -15.01 19.43 17.76
CA LYS A 144 -14.93 20.86 18.14
C LYS A 144 -14.62 21.77 16.95
N LYS A 145 -13.90 21.26 15.93
CA LYS A 145 -13.59 22.00 14.70
C LYS A 145 -14.62 21.81 13.58
N GLY A 146 -15.71 21.08 13.83
CA GLY A 146 -16.75 20.79 12.83
C GLY A 146 -16.32 19.85 11.72
N LEU A 147 -15.25 19.07 11.96
CA LEU A 147 -14.69 18.06 11.04
C LEU A 147 -15.25 16.66 11.33
N ALA A 148 -15.78 16.42 12.51
CA ALA A 148 -16.58 15.24 12.84
C ALA A 148 -18.04 15.64 13.01
N TYR A 149 -18.95 14.94 12.32
CA TYR A 149 -20.39 15.24 12.37
C TYR A 149 -21.20 13.97 12.17
N LYS A 150 -22.45 13.96 12.70
CA LYS A 150 -23.37 12.83 12.53
C LYS A 150 -24.41 13.17 11.47
N LYS A 151 -24.63 12.26 10.53
CA LYS A 151 -25.56 12.44 9.41
C LYS A 151 -26.27 11.14 9.09
N GLU A 152 -27.57 11.23 8.81
CA GLU A 152 -28.31 10.14 8.17
C GLU A 152 -27.99 10.14 6.67
N THR A 153 -27.49 9.03 6.15
CA THR A 153 -27.04 8.92 4.77
C THR A 153 -27.09 7.47 4.29
N THR A 154 -27.13 7.30 3.00
CA THR A 154 -26.97 5.98 2.37
C THR A 154 -25.50 5.57 2.48
N VAL A 155 -25.26 4.38 3.02
CA VAL A 155 -23.93 3.83 3.28
C VAL A 155 -23.80 2.40 2.78
N ASN A 156 -22.57 1.99 2.52
CA ASN A 156 -22.23 0.61 2.22
C ASN A 156 -22.43 -0.27 3.46
N TYR A 157 -23.14 -1.35 3.32
CA TYR A 157 -23.41 -2.30 4.41
C TYR A 157 -23.00 -3.70 3.99
N CYS A 158 -22.08 -4.30 4.74
CA CYS A 158 -21.68 -5.69 4.52
C CYS A 158 -22.71 -6.65 5.09
N THR A 159 -23.25 -7.54 4.27
CA THR A 159 -24.25 -8.52 4.67
C THR A 159 -23.68 -9.64 5.56
N GLY A 160 -22.41 -9.99 5.36
CA GLY A 160 -21.72 -11.01 6.15
C GLY A 160 -21.24 -10.49 7.50
N CYS A 161 -20.53 -9.36 7.53
CA CYS A 161 -20.06 -8.74 8.77
C CYS A 161 -21.16 -8.00 9.53
N LYS A 162 -22.34 -7.76 8.93
CA LYS A 162 -23.45 -6.98 9.50
C LYS A 162 -23.01 -5.59 10.01
N VAL A 163 -22.22 -4.87 9.23
CA VAL A 163 -21.61 -3.59 9.62
C VAL A 163 -21.56 -2.63 8.44
N VAL A 164 -21.58 -1.32 8.73
CA VAL A 164 -21.33 -0.27 7.77
C VAL A 164 -19.84 -0.22 7.41
N LEU A 165 -19.56 -0.02 6.13
CA LEU A 165 -18.22 0.10 5.57
C LEU A 165 -18.01 1.50 5.00
N ALA A 166 -16.77 1.98 5.08
CA ALA A 166 -16.34 3.13 4.30
C ALA A 166 -16.23 2.75 2.81
N ASN A 167 -16.20 3.75 1.93
CA ASN A 167 -16.10 3.50 0.48
C ASN A 167 -14.82 2.75 0.11
N GLU A 168 -13.74 3.04 0.83
CA GLU A 168 -12.42 2.46 0.67
C GLU A 168 -12.35 0.98 1.07
N GLU A 169 -13.31 0.50 1.87
CA GLU A 169 -13.39 -0.90 2.35
C GLU A 169 -14.24 -1.79 1.43
N VAL A 170 -14.70 -1.25 0.30
CA VAL A 170 -15.48 -1.99 -0.71
C VAL A 170 -14.67 -2.17 -1.97
N VAL A 171 -14.42 -3.42 -2.36
CA VAL A 171 -13.64 -3.78 -3.54
C VAL A 171 -14.51 -4.62 -4.46
N ASN A 172 -14.78 -4.12 -5.68
CA ASN A 172 -15.61 -4.80 -6.68
C ASN A 172 -17.00 -5.22 -6.15
N GLY A 173 -17.65 -4.37 -5.34
CA GLY A 173 -18.97 -4.63 -4.78
C GLY A 173 -19.03 -5.59 -3.60
N VAL A 174 -17.89 -6.07 -3.12
CA VAL A 174 -17.80 -6.96 -1.95
C VAL A 174 -16.98 -6.35 -0.82
N CYS A 175 -17.21 -6.83 0.38
CA CYS A 175 -16.46 -6.43 1.57
C CYS A 175 -15.01 -6.91 1.47
N GLU A 176 -14.05 -6.01 1.58
CA GLU A 176 -12.61 -6.31 1.58
C GLU A 176 -12.22 -7.39 2.60
N ARG A 177 -12.93 -7.43 3.75
CA ARG A 177 -12.61 -8.31 4.88
C ARG A 177 -13.14 -9.73 4.75
N CYS A 178 -14.42 -9.87 4.35
CA CYS A 178 -15.07 -11.19 4.36
C CYS A 178 -15.51 -11.66 2.97
N GLY A 179 -15.38 -10.83 1.93
CA GLY A 179 -15.79 -11.16 0.56
C GLY A 179 -17.31 -11.21 0.34
N SER A 180 -18.12 -10.89 1.36
CA SER A 180 -19.58 -10.92 1.23
C SER A 180 -20.10 -9.72 0.43
N PRO A 181 -21.25 -9.86 -0.27
CA PRO A 181 -21.87 -8.76 -1.00
C PRO A 181 -22.15 -7.55 -0.10
N VAL A 182 -21.92 -6.37 -0.65
CA VAL A 182 -22.22 -5.09 -0.03
C VAL A 182 -23.50 -4.52 -0.63
N VAL A 183 -24.40 -4.06 0.24
CA VAL A 183 -25.67 -3.44 -0.15
C VAL A 183 -25.77 -2.01 0.38
N GLN A 184 -26.62 -1.19 -0.22
CA GLN A 184 -26.87 0.16 0.28
C GLN A 184 -27.94 0.15 1.38
N LYS A 185 -27.66 0.87 2.50
CA LYS A 185 -28.64 1.09 3.57
C LYS A 185 -28.60 2.55 4.04
N ASN A 186 -29.76 3.11 4.40
CA ASN A 186 -29.82 4.39 5.09
C ASN A 186 -29.55 4.18 6.58
N LYS A 187 -28.52 4.85 7.09
CA LYS A 187 -28.14 4.79 8.50
C LYS A 187 -27.60 6.14 8.98
N SER A 188 -27.81 6.42 10.25
CA SER A 188 -27.16 7.54 10.92
C SER A 188 -25.71 7.17 11.25
N GLN A 189 -24.75 7.96 10.74
CA GLN A 189 -23.33 7.67 10.83
C GLN A 189 -22.52 8.87 11.26
N TRP A 190 -21.45 8.63 12.02
CA TRP A 190 -20.39 9.62 12.17
C TRP A 190 -19.55 9.68 10.90
N MET A 191 -19.32 10.91 10.47
CA MET A 191 -18.52 11.22 9.28
C MET A 191 -17.35 12.10 9.69
N LEU A 192 -16.17 11.84 9.11
CA LEU A 192 -15.03 12.75 9.21
C LEU A 192 -14.83 13.48 7.88
N LYS A 193 -14.73 14.81 7.94
CA LYS A 193 -14.66 15.70 6.78
C LYS A 193 -13.25 15.71 6.16
N ILE A 194 -12.80 14.53 5.70
CA ILE A 194 -11.51 14.37 5.02
C ILE A 194 -11.43 15.21 3.73
N THR A 195 -12.58 15.49 3.11
CA THR A 195 -12.68 16.34 1.91
C THR A 195 -12.17 17.75 2.15
N ALA A 196 -12.26 18.27 3.38
CA ALA A 196 -11.69 19.57 3.75
C ALA A 196 -10.15 19.64 3.60
N TYR A 197 -9.48 18.48 3.51
CA TYR A 197 -8.04 18.35 3.35
C TYR A 197 -7.63 17.85 1.95
N ALA A 198 -8.59 17.68 1.03
CA ALA A 198 -8.37 17.04 -0.26
C ALA A 198 -7.24 17.70 -1.08
N ASP A 199 -7.21 19.04 -1.16
CA ASP A 199 -6.13 19.77 -1.86
C ASP A 199 -4.77 19.50 -1.22
N ARG A 200 -4.65 19.65 0.09
CA ARG A 200 -3.40 19.43 0.83
C ARG A 200 -2.94 17.95 0.74
N LEU A 201 -3.87 17.00 0.73
CA LEU A 201 -3.56 15.58 0.55
C LEU A 201 -2.98 15.28 -0.84
N ILE A 202 -3.30 16.08 -1.86
CA ILE A 202 -2.69 15.99 -3.21
C ILE A 202 -1.38 16.77 -3.28
N ASP A 203 -1.40 18.06 -2.90
CA ASP A 203 -0.30 18.98 -3.16
C ASP A 203 0.94 18.63 -2.33
N ASP A 204 0.77 18.24 -1.07
CA ASP A 204 1.88 17.89 -0.20
C ASP A 204 2.57 16.55 -0.59
N LEU A 205 2.01 15.77 -1.52
CA LEU A 205 2.69 14.60 -2.09
C LEU A 205 3.95 14.96 -2.88
N ASP A 206 4.07 16.21 -3.33
CA ASP A 206 5.26 16.66 -4.05
C ASP A 206 6.47 16.84 -3.11
N GLY A 207 6.23 17.06 -1.83
CA GLY A 207 7.24 17.23 -0.78
C GLY A 207 7.79 15.97 -0.14
N VAL A 208 7.31 14.78 -0.54
CA VAL A 208 7.68 13.49 0.07
C VAL A 208 8.23 12.49 -0.95
N ASP A 209 9.11 11.59 -0.48
CA ASP A 209 9.72 10.52 -1.28
C ASP A 209 8.89 9.23 -1.19
N TYR A 210 7.66 9.28 -1.70
CA TYR A 210 6.84 8.08 -1.85
C TYR A 210 7.04 7.50 -3.25
N ILE A 211 7.00 6.17 -3.36
CA ILE A 211 7.06 5.52 -4.69
C ILE A 211 5.92 6.04 -5.59
N ASP A 212 6.19 6.25 -6.85
CA ASP A 212 5.27 6.89 -7.81
C ASP A 212 3.89 6.23 -7.86
N ARG A 213 3.85 4.91 -7.71
CA ARG A 213 2.61 4.14 -7.70
C ARG A 213 1.70 4.56 -6.54
N VAL A 214 2.25 4.81 -5.35
CA VAL A 214 1.49 5.31 -4.18
C VAL A 214 0.96 6.71 -4.44
N LYS A 215 1.82 7.63 -4.92
CA LYS A 215 1.41 9.00 -5.25
C LYS A 215 0.28 9.02 -6.30
N THR A 216 0.43 8.25 -7.37
CA THR A 216 -0.55 8.16 -8.44
C THR A 216 -1.89 7.60 -7.96
N GLN A 217 -1.87 6.53 -7.16
CA GLN A 217 -3.10 5.95 -6.63
C GLN A 217 -3.82 6.91 -5.68
N GLN A 218 -3.11 7.63 -4.81
CA GLN A 218 -3.73 8.62 -3.93
C GLN A 218 -4.31 9.79 -4.72
N ARG A 219 -3.59 10.35 -5.68
CA ARG A 219 -4.11 11.42 -6.56
C ARG A 219 -5.36 10.99 -7.31
N ASN A 220 -5.38 9.78 -7.86
CA ASN A 220 -6.52 9.25 -8.58
C ASN A 220 -7.72 8.99 -7.68
N TRP A 221 -7.49 8.53 -6.44
CA TRP A 221 -8.53 8.29 -5.45
C TRP A 221 -9.17 9.60 -4.98
N ILE A 222 -8.35 10.58 -4.64
CA ILE A 222 -8.83 11.92 -4.25
C ILE A 222 -9.49 12.57 -5.47
N GLY A 223 -8.93 12.42 -6.66
CA GLY A 223 -9.56 12.73 -7.93
C GLY A 223 -9.96 14.20 -8.06
N ARG A 224 -9.01 15.13 -7.80
CA ARG A 224 -9.23 16.56 -8.02
C ARG A 224 -9.51 16.83 -9.50
N SER A 225 -10.61 17.51 -9.77
CA SER A 225 -10.99 17.92 -11.11
C SER A 225 -11.36 19.40 -11.15
N HIS A 226 -10.94 20.05 -12.22
CA HIS A 226 -11.27 21.45 -12.50
C HIS A 226 -12.40 21.48 -13.54
N GLY A 227 -13.48 22.19 -13.22
CA GLY A 227 -14.65 22.26 -14.07
C GLY A 227 -15.49 23.49 -13.74
N ALA A 228 -16.78 23.38 -14.03
CA ALA A 228 -17.77 24.40 -13.67
C ALA A 228 -19.03 23.73 -13.14
N GLU A 229 -19.68 24.39 -12.19
CA GLU A 229 -21.09 24.19 -11.92
C GLU A 229 -21.91 25.07 -12.88
N ILE A 230 -22.88 24.47 -13.53
CA ILE A 230 -23.71 25.12 -14.55
C ILE A 230 -25.17 24.95 -14.16
N ASN A 231 -25.91 26.07 -14.15
CA ASN A 231 -27.30 26.12 -13.76
C ASN A 231 -28.23 26.02 -14.99
N PHE A 232 -28.95 24.93 -15.09
CA PHE A 232 -30.00 24.71 -16.10
C PHE A 232 -31.35 25.04 -15.49
N ALA A 233 -32.02 26.06 -15.99
CA ALA A 233 -33.43 26.26 -15.67
C ALA A 233 -34.25 25.09 -16.20
N THR A 234 -35.38 24.81 -15.56
CA THR A 234 -36.36 23.82 -16.03
C THR A 234 -37.68 24.47 -16.44
N THR A 235 -38.45 23.82 -17.28
CA THR A 235 -39.81 24.27 -17.62
C THR A 235 -40.77 24.20 -16.43
N ALA A 236 -40.36 23.53 -15.33
CA ALA A 236 -41.10 23.52 -14.05
C ALA A 236 -40.76 24.71 -13.13
N GLY A 237 -39.85 25.60 -13.55
CA GLY A 237 -39.40 26.74 -12.78
C GLY A 237 -38.30 26.47 -11.75
N ASP A 238 -37.78 25.24 -11.71
CA ASP A 238 -36.63 24.86 -10.86
C ASP A 238 -35.32 25.06 -11.59
N THR A 239 -34.20 25.01 -10.86
CA THR A 239 -32.87 25.04 -11.41
C THR A 239 -32.14 23.73 -11.08
N LEU A 240 -31.72 23.00 -12.11
CA LEU A 240 -30.84 21.86 -12.02
C LEU A 240 -29.38 22.34 -12.15
N THR A 241 -28.59 22.17 -11.13
CA THR A 241 -27.15 22.45 -11.19
C THR A 241 -26.40 21.19 -11.59
N VAL A 242 -25.54 21.28 -12.59
CA VAL A 242 -24.66 20.18 -13.04
C VAL A 242 -23.20 20.57 -12.86
N TYR A 243 -22.36 19.61 -12.53
CA TYR A 243 -20.91 19.79 -12.57
C TYR A 243 -20.33 19.12 -13.83
N THR A 244 -19.45 19.84 -14.55
CA THR A 244 -18.78 19.30 -15.72
C THR A 244 -17.33 19.77 -15.82
N THR A 245 -16.43 18.91 -16.25
CA THR A 245 -15.05 19.24 -16.63
C THR A 245 -14.95 19.70 -18.09
N ARG A 246 -16.07 19.64 -18.83
CA ARG A 246 -16.20 19.95 -20.24
C ARG A 246 -17.20 21.10 -20.50
N ALA A 247 -17.03 22.20 -19.78
CA ALA A 247 -17.86 23.37 -19.99
C ALA A 247 -17.78 23.92 -21.44
N ASP A 248 -16.65 23.72 -22.14
CA ASP A 248 -16.44 24.01 -23.57
C ASP A 248 -17.48 23.36 -24.48
N THR A 249 -18.03 22.21 -24.10
CA THR A 249 -18.96 21.44 -24.91
C THR A 249 -20.44 21.74 -24.64
N LEU A 250 -20.76 22.77 -23.84
CA LEU A 250 -22.13 23.07 -23.40
C LEU A 250 -23.15 23.28 -24.56
N PHE A 251 -22.69 23.81 -25.69
CA PHE A 251 -23.51 23.97 -26.90
C PHE A 251 -23.96 22.63 -27.49
N GLY A 252 -23.21 21.55 -27.24
CA GLY A 252 -23.51 20.18 -27.66
C GLY A 252 -24.35 19.37 -26.67
N ALA A 253 -24.77 19.97 -25.55
CA ALA A 253 -25.65 19.31 -24.59
C ALA A 253 -27.06 19.15 -25.18
N THR A 254 -27.46 17.90 -25.42
CA THR A 254 -28.72 17.56 -26.10
C THR A 254 -29.76 16.92 -25.18
N TYR A 255 -29.37 16.50 -24.01
CA TYR A 255 -30.27 16.03 -22.96
C TYR A 255 -29.59 16.16 -21.58
N MET A 256 -30.38 15.98 -20.54
CA MET A 256 -29.91 15.90 -19.15
C MET A 256 -30.27 14.54 -18.55
N VAL A 257 -29.50 14.11 -17.58
CA VAL A 257 -29.83 12.93 -16.80
C VAL A 257 -29.74 13.28 -15.33
N ILE A 258 -30.75 12.87 -14.57
CA ILE A 258 -30.75 12.99 -13.10
C ILE A 258 -30.81 11.61 -12.46
N SER A 259 -30.29 11.49 -11.23
CA SER A 259 -30.37 10.24 -10.49
C SER A 259 -31.83 9.86 -10.20
N PRO A 260 -32.15 8.57 -10.13
CA PRO A 260 -33.51 8.13 -9.74
C PRO A 260 -33.96 8.63 -8.37
N GLU A 261 -33.03 8.95 -7.48
CA GLU A 261 -33.26 9.45 -6.11
C GLU A 261 -33.32 10.98 -6.02
N HIS A 262 -33.21 11.70 -7.14
CA HIS A 262 -33.16 13.15 -7.14
C HIS A 262 -34.43 13.79 -6.55
N ALA A 263 -34.27 14.73 -5.62
CA ALA A 263 -35.39 15.32 -4.84
C ALA A 263 -36.48 15.99 -5.72
N PHE A 264 -36.09 16.52 -6.89
CA PHE A 264 -37.06 17.17 -7.79
C PHE A 264 -38.04 16.19 -8.41
N ILE A 265 -37.73 14.91 -8.55
CA ILE A 265 -38.65 13.92 -9.09
C ILE A 265 -39.93 13.88 -8.23
N LYS A 266 -39.74 13.71 -6.91
CA LYS A 266 -40.87 13.71 -5.97
C LYS A 266 -41.65 15.02 -6.05
N LYS A 267 -40.96 16.16 -6.04
CA LYS A 267 -41.56 17.49 -6.14
C LYS A 267 -42.41 17.63 -7.40
N TRP A 268 -41.93 17.17 -8.55
CA TRP A 268 -42.63 17.26 -9.84
C TRP A 268 -43.79 16.26 -9.93
N VAL A 269 -43.67 15.08 -9.32
CA VAL A 269 -44.78 14.12 -9.20
C VAL A 269 -45.90 14.70 -8.34
N ASP A 270 -45.56 15.20 -7.14
CA ASP A 270 -46.54 15.79 -6.21
C ASP A 270 -47.26 17.00 -6.82
N ALA A 271 -46.61 17.77 -7.69
CA ALA A 271 -47.16 18.89 -8.43
C ALA A 271 -47.93 18.48 -9.71
N GLY A 272 -48.00 17.20 -10.06
CA GLY A 272 -48.68 16.70 -11.25
C GLY A 272 -48.01 17.10 -12.58
N LEU A 273 -46.74 17.46 -12.57
CA LEU A 273 -45.98 17.92 -13.73
C LEU A 273 -45.44 16.77 -14.60
N ILE A 274 -45.25 15.57 -14.02
CA ILE A 274 -44.78 14.39 -14.72
C ILE A 274 -45.97 13.60 -15.27
N LYS A 275 -45.99 13.45 -16.58
CA LYS A 275 -47.13 12.75 -17.28
C LYS A 275 -47.01 11.24 -17.22
N ASN A 276 -45.80 10.69 -17.11
CA ASN A 276 -45.50 9.27 -17.06
C ASN A 276 -44.99 8.82 -15.66
N ALA A 277 -45.60 9.32 -14.60
CA ALA A 277 -45.21 9.09 -13.22
C ALA A 277 -45.05 7.61 -12.86
N ASP A 278 -45.91 6.73 -13.37
CA ASP A 278 -45.88 5.28 -13.14
C ASP A 278 -44.60 4.65 -13.72
N ALA A 279 -44.19 5.04 -14.92
CA ALA A 279 -42.95 4.55 -15.53
C ALA A 279 -41.71 5.04 -14.77
N VAL A 280 -41.74 6.28 -14.28
CA VAL A 280 -40.70 6.88 -13.45
C VAL A 280 -40.58 6.12 -12.13
N ALA A 281 -41.69 5.85 -11.42
CA ALA A 281 -41.70 5.09 -10.18
C ALA A 281 -41.20 3.66 -10.34
N ALA A 282 -41.64 2.96 -11.40
CA ALA A 282 -41.14 1.60 -11.69
C ALA A 282 -39.64 1.56 -11.92
N TYR A 283 -39.06 2.56 -12.62
CA TYR A 283 -37.63 2.65 -12.81
C TYR A 283 -36.88 2.99 -11.51
N GLN A 284 -37.44 3.84 -10.66
CA GLN A 284 -36.86 4.13 -9.33
C GLN A 284 -36.75 2.86 -8.47
N GLU A 285 -37.80 2.01 -8.49
CA GLU A 285 -37.78 0.72 -7.77
C GLU A 285 -36.74 -0.25 -8.34
N GLU A 286 -36.57 -0.30 -9.65
CA GLU A 286 -35.54 -1.13 -10.29
C GLU A 286 -34.14 -0.66 -9.92
N ALA A 287 -33.90 0.66 -10.01
CA ALA A 287 -32.60 1.25 -9.67
C ALA A 287 -32.21 1.06 -8.19
N ALA A 288 -33.20 1.14 -7.28
CA ALA A 288 -33.00 0.95 -5.85
C ALA A 288 -32.51 -0.46 -5.47
N ARG A 289 -32.70 -1.45 -6.34
CA ARG A 289 -32.23 -2.83 -6.13
C ARG A 289 -30.77 -3.04 -6.53
N LYS A 290 -30.15 -2.07 -7.22
CA LYS A 290 -28.78 -2.16 -7.75
C LYS A 290 -27.81 -1.43 -6.81
N SER A 291 -26.64 -2.01 -6.59
CA SER A 291 -25.54 -1.34 -5.88
C SER A 291 -24.92 -0.23 -6.75
N ASP A 292 -24.22 0.74 -6.11
CA ASP A 292 -23.49 1.79 -6.84
C ASP A 292 -22.47 1.19 -7.82
N PHE A 293 -21.86 0.06 -7.48
CA PHE A 293 -20.94 -0.67 -8.37
C PHE A 293 -21.65 -1.17 -9.64
N GLU A 294 -22.76 -1.89 -9.49
CA GLU A 294 -23.57 -2.37 -10.62
C GLU A 294 -24.12 -1.24 -11.48
N ARG A 295 -24.43 -0.09 -10.87
CA ARG A 295 -24.94 1.09 -11.56
C ARG A 295 -23.87 1.80 -12.39
N THR A 296 -22.61 1.77 -11.97
CA THR A 296 -21.50 2.50 -12.61
C THR A 296 -20.62 1.65 -13.52
N GLU A 297 -20.90 0.36 -13.66
CA GLU A 297 -20.14 -0.53 -14.54
C GLU A 297 -20.19 -0.07 -16.01
N LEU A 298 -19.00 0.13 -16.61
CA LEU A 298 -18.87 0.74 -17.95
C LEU A 298 -19.46 -0.12 -19.08
N ASN A 299 -19.42 -1.44 -18.93
CA ASN A 299 -19.86 -2.38 -19.96
C ASN A 299 -21.36 -2.73 -19.92
N LYS A 300 -22.12 -2.06 -19.08
CA LYS A 300 -23.54 -2.32 -18.89
C LYS A 300 -24.39 -1.62 -19.95
N ASP A 301 -25.46 -2.27 -20.37
CA ASP A 301 -26.50 -1.67 -21.18
C ASP A 301 -27.07 -0.40 -20.52
N LYS A 302 -27.04 0.72 -21.23
CA LYS A 302 -27.59 1.98 -20.72
C LYS A 302 -29.12 1.92 -20.66
N THR A 303 -29.66 2.11 -19.48
CA THR A 303 -31.08 2.15 -19.23
C THR A 303 -31.54 3.54 -18.73
N GLY A 304 -32.78 3.89 -18.93
CA GLY A 304 -33.30 5.17 -18.44
C GLY A 304 -34.76 5.38 -18.87
N VAL A 305 -35.42 6.35 -18.24
CA VAL A 305 -36.77 6.76 -18.55
C VAL A 305 -36.81 8.27 -18.73
N VAL A 306 -37.39 8.76 -19.80
CA VAL A 306 -37.60 10.19 -20.02
C VAL A 306 -38.67 10.72 -19.05
N ILE A 307 -38.45 11.91 -18.50
CA ILE A 307 -39.45 12.62 -17.69
C ILE A 307 -40.37 13.39 -18.68
N GLU A 308 -41.55 12.91 -18.89
CA GLU A 308 -42.54 13.61 -19.76
C GLU A 308 -43.20 14.76 -19.00
N GLY A 309 -43.14 15.96 -19.57
CA GLY A 309 -43.79 17.18 -19.04
C GLY A 309 -42.82 18.20 -18.46
N VAL A 310 -41.57 17.78 -18.09
CA VAL A 310 -40.54 18.69 -17.61
C VAL A 310 -39.28 18.56 -18.49
N LYS A 311 -38.73 19.69 -18.92
CA LYS A 311 -37.50 19.76 -19.73
C LYS A 311 -36.48 20.69 -19.07
N GLY A 312 -35.21 20.47 -19.34
CA GLY A 312 -34.14 21.41 -19.03
C GLY A 312 -34.01 22.45 -20.14
N ILE A 313 -33.50 23.63 -19.78
CA ILE A 313 -33.25 24.73 -20.70
C ILE A 313 -31.74 24.95 -20.75
N ASN A 314 -31.12 24.70 -21.90
CA ASN A 314 -29.69 24.90 -22.09
C ASN A 314 -29.34 26.40 -21.95
N PRO A 315 -28.49 26.79 -20.97
CA PRO A 315 -28.26 28.22 -20.65
C PRO A 315 -27.59 29.04 -21.74
N VAL A 316 -26.83 28.40 -22.68
CA VAL A 316 -26.10 29.12 -23.73
C VAL A 316 -26.95 29.41 -24.98
N ASN A 317 -28.00 28.63 -25.27
CA ASN A 317 -28.76 28.77 -26.49
C ASN A 317 -30.27 28.80 -26.29
N GLY A 318 -30.74 28.65 -25.03
CA GLY A 318 -32.17 28.68 -24.69
C GLY A 318 -32.97 27.47 -25.14
N LYS A 319 -32.33 26.42 -25.71
CA LYS A 319 -33.07 25.27 -26.24
C LYS A 319 -33.57 24.40 -25.09
N GLU A 320 -34.80 23.95 -25.22
CA GLU A 320 -35.39 22.94 -24.37
C GLU A 320 -34.81 21.55 -24.73
N ILE A 321 -34.29 20.84 -23.72
CA ILE A 321 -33.71 19.51 -23.86
C ILE A 321 -34.42 18.52 -22.89
N PRO A 322 -34.62 17.25 -23.29
CA PRO A 322 -35.29 16.29 -22.45
C PRO A 322 -34.45 15.97 -21.19
N ILE A 323 -35.14 15.62 -20.11
CA ILE A 323 -34.56 15.14 -18.86
C ILE A 323 -34.87 13.65 -18.73
N PHE A 324 -33.86 12.83 -18.49
CA PHE A 324 -34.01 11.41 -18.23
C PHE A 324 -33.68 11.13 -16.75
N ILE A 325 -34.25 10.08 -16.21
CA ILE A 325 -33.70 9.39 -15.05
C ILE A 325 -32.91 8.19 -15.54
N SER A 326 -31.74 7.97 -14.94
CA SER A 326 -30.93 6.79 -15.24
C SER A 326 -30.08 6.38 -14.05
N ASP A 327 -29.89 5.08 -13.91
CA ASP A 327 -29.18 4.46 -12.79
C ASP A 327 -27.66 4.73 -12.81
N TYR A 328 -27.05 5.14 -13.92
CA TYR A 328 -25.64 5.49 -13.97
C TYR A 328 -25.30 6.86 -13.37
N VAL A 329 -26.32 7.68 -13.06
CA VAL A 329 -26.14 8.94 -12.31
C VAL A 329 -26.46 8.67 -10.84
N LEU A 330 -25.50 8.94 -9.97
CA LEU A 330 -25.62 8.72 -8.52
C LEU A 330 -26.00 10.01 -7.80
N ALA A 331 -26.98 9.94 -6.91
CA ALA A 331 -27.35 11.08 -6.05
C ALA A 331 -26.24 11.45 -5.07
N THR A 332 -25.32 10.53 -4.79
CA THR A 332 -24.21 10.68 -3.87
C THR A 332 -22.96 11.31 -4.51
N TYR A 333 -22.94 11.51 -5.82
CA TYR A 333 -21.82 12.09 -6.56
C TYR A 333 -22.23 13.40 -7.27
N GLY A 334 -21.51 14.47 -6.98
CA GLY A 334 -21.80 15.80 -7.53
C GLY A 334 -23.15 16.32 -7.08
N THR A 335 -23.93 16.80 -8.05
CA THR A 335 -25.27 17.37 -7.83
C THR A 335 -26.41 16.35 -8.04
N GLY A 336 -26.09 15.11 -8.39
CA GLY A 336 -27.08 14.11 -8.79
C GLY A 336 -27.72 14.39 -10.16
N ALA A 337 -27.15 15.33 -10.93
CA ALA A 337 -27.59 15.71 -12.27
C ALA A 337 -26.37 15.89 -13.19
N ILE A 338 -26.50 15.52 -14.45
CA ILE A 338 -25.48 15.75 -15.47
C ILE A 338 -26.10 16.35 -16.74
N MET A 339 -25.32 17.14 -17.46
CA MET A 339 -25.58 17.43 -18.87
C MET A 339 -24.93 16.35 -19.72
N ALA A 340 -25.57 15.94 -20.78
CA ALA A 340 -25.06 14.91 -21.68
C ALA A 340 -24.67 15.49 -23.04
N VAL A 341 -23.44 15.15 -23.48
CA VAL A 341 -22.85 15.64 -24.74
C VAL A 341 -22.46 14.44 -25.62
N PRO A 342 -23.39 13.84 -26.34
CA PRO A 342 -23.19 12.58 -27.08
C PRO A 342 -22.02 12.58 -28.05
N ALA A 343 -21.71 13.73 -28.68
CA ALA A 343 -20.59 13.79 -29.61
C ALA A 343 -19.21 13.60 -28.97
N HIS A 344 -19.08 13.83 -27.65
CA HIS A 344 -17.79 13.92 -26.95
C HIS A 344 -17.68 13.10 -25.65
N ASP A 345 -18.66 12.25 -25.37
CA ASP A 345 -18.63 11.26 -24.28
C ASP A 345 -19.20 9.93 -24.75
N THR A 346 -18.46 8.83 -24.54
CA THR A 346 -18.88 7.50 -25.03
C THR A 346 -20.17 7.02 -24.39
N ARG A 347 -20.38 7.26 -23.09
CA ARG A 347 -21.60 6.85 -22.39
C ARG A 347 -22.81 7.62 -22.90
N ASP A 348 -22.63 8.92 -23.09
CA ASP A 348 -23.68 9.79 -23.61
C ASP A 348 -24.03 9.43 -25.08
N TRP A 349 -23.01 9.05 -25.88
CA TRP A 349 -23.18 8.58 -27.23
C TRP A 349 -24.00 7.28 -27.32
N GLU A 350 -23.61 6.28 -26.50
CA GLU A 350 -24.33 5.00 -26.42
C GLU A 350 -25.80 5.21 -26.01
N PHE A 351 -26.02 6.07 -25.01
CA PHE A 351 -27.37 6.42 -24.58
C PHE A 351 -28.15 7.15 -25.64
N ALA A 352 -27.56 8.15 -26.32
CA ALA A 352 -28.21 8.89 -27.39
C ALA A 352 -28.58 8.01 -28.61
N LYS A 353 -27.70 7.07 -28.98
CA LYS A 353 -27.99 6.09 -30.04
C LYS A 353 -29.18 5.19 -29.66
N LYS A 354 -29.22 4.72 -28.42
CA LYS A 354 -30.29 3.85 -27.92
C LYS A 354 -31.66 4.56 -27.89
N PHE A 355 -31.68 5.82 -27.47
CA PHE A 355 -32.93 6.59 -27.33
C PHE A 355 -33.23 7.52 -28.54
N GLY A 356 -32.42 7.47 -29.59
CA GLY A 356 -32.65 8.27 -30.81
C GLY A 356 -32.51 9.77 -30.58
N LEU A 357 -31.56 10.19 -29.70
CA LEU A 357 -31.34 11.59 -29.33
C LEU A 357 -30.33 12.26 -30.27
N PRO A 358 -30.39 13.59 -30.46
CA PRO A 358 -29.47 14.31 -31.35
C PRO A 358 -28.02 14.23 -30.85
N ILE A 359 -27.09 14.07 -31.79
CA ILE A 359 -25.65 14.09 -31.58
C ILE A 359 -25.08 15.29 -32.34
N ILE A 360 -24.57 16.29 -31.62
CA ILE A 360 -24.10 17.56 -32.19
C ILE A 360 -22.57 17.68 -31.95
N GLU A 361 -21.78 17.66 -33.02
CA GLU A 361 -20.35 17.92 -32.95
C GLU A 361 -20.09 19.36 -32.54
N VAL A 362 -19.33 19.55 -31.45
CA VAL A 362 -18.91 20.87 -30.97
C VAL A 362 -17.39 21.01 -30.81
N VAL A 363 -16.66 19.92 -30.93
CA VAL A 363 -15.20 19.89 -31.02
C VAL A 363 -14.81 19.10 -32.26
N LYS A 364 -14.14 19.72 -33.18
CA LYS A 364 -13.61 19.08 -34.40
C LYS A 364 -12.14 18.74 -34.18
N GLY A 365 -11.83 17.46 -34.22
CA GLY A 365 -10.45 16.94 -34.07
C GLY A 365 -9.58 17.20 -35.28
N ASN A 366 -8.29 16.97 -35.15
CA ASN A 366 -7.32 17.04 -36.24
C ASN A 366 -7.45 15.84 -37.21
N THR A 367 -8.05 14.75 -36.76
CA THR A 367 -8.42 13.59 -37.58
C THR A 367 -9.95 13.55 -37.76
N PRO A 368 -10.45 13.15 -38.95
CA PRO A 368 -11.90 13.00 -39.16
C PRO A 368 -12.49 12.03 -38.13
N SER A 369 -13.53 12.46 -37.44
CA SER A 369 -14.35 11.63 -36.55
C SER A 369 -15.60 11.14 -37.27
N ASP A 370 -16.00 9.90 -37.02
CA ASP A 370 -17.25 9.31 -37.53
C ASP A 370 -18.24 9.15 -36.38
N LEU A 371 -18.97 10.21 -36.07
CA LEU A 371 -19.96 10.25 -34.97
C LEU A 371 -21.13 9.26 -35.17
N ASP A 372 -21.22 8.64 -36.31
CA ASP A 372 -22.18 7.55 -36.50
C ASP A 372 -21.70 6.23 -35.90
N LYS A 373 -20.39 6.07 -35.72
CA LYS A 373 -19.76 4.88 -35.17
C LYS A 373 -19.34 5.03 -33.72
N GLU A 374 -18.79 6.20 -33.35
CA GLU A 374 -18.27 6.44 -32.00
C GLU A 374 -18.20 7.93 -31.63
N ALA A 375 -18.11 8.24 -30.33
CA ALA A 375 -17.90 9.61 -29.86
C ALA A 375 -16.44 10.05 -30.06
N PHE A 376 -16.23 11.34 -30.36
CA PHE A 376 -14.89 11.95 -30.32
C PHE A 376 -14.55 12.37 -28.89
N THR A 377 -13.70 11.61 -28.26
CA THR A 377 -13.40 11.74 -26.81
C THR A 377 -12.08 12.42 -26.48
N ASP A 378 -11.30 12.88 -27.46
CA ASP A 378 -10.08 13.66 -27.22
C ASP A 378 -10.43 14.98 -26.52
N VAL A 379 -9.91 15.16 -25.31
CA VAL A 379 -10.16 16.33 -24.45
C VAL A 379 -9.06 17.39 -24.52
N ALA A 380 -7.97 17.09 -25.22
CA ALA A 380 -6.76 17.94 -25.26
C ALA A 380 -6.62 18.69 -26.58
N THR A 381 -7.08 18.09 -27.67
CA THR A 381 -6.89 18.64 -29.02
C THR A 381 -8.22 18.92 -29.72
N GLY A 382 -8.18 19.76 -30.74
CA GLY A 382 -9.34 20.13 -31.55
C GLY A 382 -9.72 21.59 -31.43
N THR A 383 -10.66 21.96 -32.30
CA THR A 383 -11.17 23.32 -32.43
C THR A 383 -12.67 23.34 -32.27
N LEU A 384 -13.21 24.28 -31.50
CA LEU A 384 -14.65 24.43 -31.30
C LEU A 384 -15.39 24.80 -32.58
N VAL A 385 -16.49 24.08 -32.82
CA VAL A 385 -17.42 24.30 -33.92
C VAL A 385 -18.86 24.26 -33.39
N ASN A 386 -19.81 24.80 -34.10
CA ASN A 386 -21.24 24.83 -33.72
C ASN A 386 -21.50 25.40 -32.32
N SER A 387 -20.62 26.28 -31.82
CA SER A 387 -20.54 26.74 -30.44
C SER A 387 -20.51 28.28 -30.34
N ASP A 388 -21.13 28.99 -31.31
CA ASP A 388 -21.30 30.44 -31.35
C ASP A 388 -20.00 31.19 -31.00
N PHE A 389 -19.96 31.92 -29.85
CA PHE A 389 -18.81 32.72 -29.44
C PHE A 389 -17.56 31.92 -29.11
N LEU A 390 -17.63 30.59 -29.03
CA LEU A 390 -16.49 29.69 -28.85
C LEU A 390 -15.89 29.16 -30.16
N ASN A 391 -16.59 29.34 -31.31
CA ASN A 391 -16.11 28.82 -32.57
C ASN A 391 -14.70 29.27 -32.92
N GLY A 392 -13.87 28.32 -33.37
CA GLY A 392 -12.49 28.56 -33.76
C GLY A 392 -11.47 28.58 -32.61
N LEU A 393 -11.91 28.50 -31.37
CA LEU A 393 -11.02 28.43 -30.20
C LEU A 393 -10.48 27.02 -29.97
N SER A 394 -9.32 26.93 -29.35
CA SER A 394 -8.84 25.67 -28.77
C SER A 394 -9.75 25.21 -27.62
N VAL A 395 -9.69 23.92 -27.26
CA VAL A 395 -10.47 23.38 -26.12
C VAL A 395 -10.16 24.13 -24.82
N GLU A 396 -8.89 24.46 -24.57
CA GLU A 396 -8.48 25.16 -23.34
C GLU A 396 -8.99 26.61 -23.31
N ASP A 397 -8.82 27.35 -24.40
CA ASP A 397 -9.31 28.74 -24.52
C ASP A 397 -10.84 28.79 -24.42
N ALA A 398 -11.52 27.82 -25.02
CA ALA A 398 -12.98 27.70 -24.95
C ALA A 398 -13.46 27.43 -23.52
N LYS A 399 -12.81 26.57 -22.76
CA LYS A 399 -13.09 26.36 -21.32
C LYS A 399 -12.97 27.64 -20.53
N ASN A 400 -11.86 28.33 -20.67
CA ASN A 400 -11.61 29.58 -19.95
C ASN A 400 -12.64 30.67 -20.32
N LYS A 401 -12.97 30.78 -21.58
CA LYS A 401 -13.97 31.74 -22.06
C LYS A 401 -15.37 31.35 -21.57
N MET A 402 -15.71 30.05 -21.54
CA MET A 402 -16.99 29.60 -21.01
C MET A 402 -17.12 29.85 -19.50
N TYR A 403 -16.05 29.64 -18.71
CA TYR A 403 -16.08 29.96 -17.29
C TYR A 403 -16.39 31.43 -17.03
N ALA A 404 -15.73 32.34 -17.76
CA ALA A 404 -16.01 33.78 -17.69
C ALA A 404 -17.46 34.10 -18.08
N TRP A 405 -17.95 33.53 -19.19
CA TRP A 405 -19.32 33.73 -19.63
C TRP A 405 -20.37 33.26 -18.61
N LEU A 406 -20.15 32.10 -17.98
CA LEU A 406 -21.04 31.53 -16.96
C LEU A 406 -21.17 32.47 -15.75
N GLU A 407 -20.06 33.03 -15.27
CA GLU A 407 -20.00 33.96 -14.14
C GLU A 407 -20.67 35.30 -14.50
N GLU A 408 -20.34 35.90 -15.66
CA GLU A 408 -20.91 37.17 -16.12
C GLU A 408 -22.42 37.11 -16.33
N ASN A 409 -22.94 35.97 -16.76
CA ASN A 409 -24.37 35.78 -17.00
C ASN A 409 -25.14 35.15 -15.82
N GLY A 410 -24.47 34.89 -14.68
CA GLY A 410 -25.09 34.25 -13.51
C GLY A 410 -25.63 32.85 -13.79
N LYS A 411 -25.02 32.12 -14.76
CA LYS A 411 -25.41 30.77 -15.18
C LYS A 411 -24.56 29.67 -14.59
N GLY A 412 -23.54 30.02 -13.80
CA GLY A 412 -22.63 29.07 -13.17
C GLY A 412 -21.33 29.74 -12.75
N HIS A 413 -20.41 28.93 -12.27
CA HIS A 413 -19.07 29.40 -11.85
C HIS A 413 -18.04 28.28 -11.99
N LYS A 414 -16.77 28.65 -12.05
CA LYS A 414 -15.65 27.71 -12.00
C LYS A 414 -15.64 27.01 -10.64
N GLN A 415 -15.49 25.69 -10.64
CA GLN A 415 -15.53 24.87 -9.43
C GLN A 415 -14.46 23.79 -9.49
N VAL A 416 -13.80 23.57 -8.35
CA VAL A 416 -12.94 22.40 -8.14
C VAL A 416 -13.77 21.33 -7.41
N ASN A 417 -13.77 20.12 -7.92
CA ASN A 417 -14.50 19.01 -7.33
C ASN A 417 -13.54 17.85 -7.08
N PHE A 418 -13.93 16.94 -6.19
CA PHE A 418 -13.16 15.78 -5.78
C PHE A 418 -14.02 14.52 -5.90
N LYS A 419 -13.39 13.39 -6.28
CA LYS A 419 -14.02 12.07 -6.17
C LYS A 419 -14.09 11.60 -4.72
N LEU A 420 -13.10 12.00 -3.91
CA LEU A 420 -13.04 11.69 -2.48
C LEU A 420 -14.33 12.15 -1.79
N ARG A 421 -14.87 11.28 -0.93
CA ARG A 421 -16.03 11.57 -0.07
C ARG A 421 -15.58 11.62 1.38
N ASP A 422 -16.40 12.24 2.23
CA ASP A 422 -16.16 12.23 3.67
C ASP A 422 -16.10 10.79 4.20
N TRP A 423 -15.21 10.58 5.13
CA TRP A 423 -14.94 9.24 5.67
C TRP A 423 -16.08 8.78 6.56
N VAL A 424 -16.74 7.66 6.18
CA VAL A 424 -17.77 6.99 7.00
C VAL A 424 -17.06 6.32 8.18
N PHE A 425 -17.22 6.92 9.37
CA PHE A 425 -16.30 6.66 10.49
C PHE A 425 -16.84 5.67 11.50
N SER A 426 -18.13 5.72 11.87
CA SER A 426 -18.65 4.84 12.94
C SER A 426 -18.96 3.41 12.49
N ARG A 427 -18.82 2.45 13.42
CA ARG A 427 -19.09 1.02 13.23
C ARG A 427 -20.04 0.52 14.31
N GLN A 428 -21.00 -0.30 13.91
CA GLN A 428 -22.00 -0.93 14.78
C GLN A 428 -21.43 -2.25 15.33
N ARG A 429 -20.29 -2.15 16.02
CA ARG A 429 -19.55 -3.28 16.55
C ARG A 429 -19.12 -3.00 18.00
N TYR A 430 -18.79 -4.07 18.73
CA TYR A 430 -18.35 -3.96 20.11
C TYR A 430 -16.85 -3.65 20.21
N TRP A 431 -16.03 -4.41 19.47
CA TRP A 431 -14.57 -4.36 19.61
C TRP A 431 -13.96 -3.22 18.80
N GLY A 432 -14.00 -2.04 19.37
CA GLY A 432 -13.48 -0.80 18.80
C GLY A 432 -13.41 0.30 19.85
N GLU A 433 -12.68 1.38 19.58
CA GLU A 433 -12.64 2.53 20.49
C GLU A 433 -14.04 3.14 20.63
N PRO A 434 -14.57 3.28 21.87
CA PRO A 434 -15.84 3.98 22.07
C PRO A 434 -15.78 5.42 21.62
N ILE A 435 -16.79 5.86 20.91
CA ILE A 435 -16.91 7.28 20.50
C ILE A 435 -17.31 8.11 21.73
N PRO A 436 -16.50 9.10 22.17
CA PRO A 436 -16.69 9.82 23.42
C PRO A 436 -17.74 10.93 23.30
N MET A 437 -18.95 10.56 22.84
CA MET A 437 -20.06 11.46 22.58
C MET A 437 -21.31 11.04 23.34
N VAL A 438 -22.12 12.03 23.71
CA VAL A 438 -23.38 11.86 24.41
C VAL A 438 -24.48 12.61 23.66
N TYR A 439 -25.60 11.97 23.41
CA TYR A 439 -26.78 12.61 22.85
C TYR A 439 -27.73 13.09 23.95
N CYS A 440 -28.04 14.36 23.92
CA CYS A 440 -29.01 15.00 24.82
C CYS A 440 -30.14 15.63 24.00
N GLU A 441 -31.40 15.40 24.38
CA GLU A 441 -32.55 15.95 23.66
C GLU A 441 -32.56 17.49 23.60
N LYS A 442 -31.90 18.15 24.59
CA LYS A 442 -31.81 19.62 24.64
C LYS A 442 -30.59 20.17 23.91
N CYS A 443 -29.44 19.49 24.03
CA CYS A 443 -28.15 20.01 23.57
C CYS A 443 -27.68 19.36 22.27
N GLY A 444 -28.36 18.31 21.80
CA GLY A 444 -27.86 17.48 20.70
C GLY A 444 -26.65 16.65 21.10
N TRP A 445 -25.75 16.42 20.16
CA TRP A 445 -24.51 15.71 20.42
C TRP A 445 -23.50 16.57 21.19
N VAL A 446 -23.04 16.06 22.32
CA VAL A 446 -22.10 16.75 23.22
C VAL A 446 -20.90 15.84 23.48
N PRO A 447 -19.65 16.31 23.33
CA PRO A 447 -18.48 15.51 23.66
C PRO A 447 -18.35 15.35 25.19
N LEU A 448 -17.77 14.23 25.61
CA LEU A 448 -17.35 14.07 27.00
C LEU A 448 -16.27 15.10 27.36
N PRO A 449 -16.20 15.54 28.61
CA PRO A 449 -15.08 16.32 29.12
C PRO A 449 -13.76 15.53 28.92
N GLU A 450 -12.70 16.19 28.49
CA GLU A 450 -11.40 15.55 28.28
C GLU A 450 -10.84 14.88 29.55
N SER A 451 -11.22 15.39 30.73
CA SER A 451 -10.88 14.84 32.04
C SER A 451 -11.56 13.48 32.34
N GLU A 452 -12.58 13.11 31.60
CA GLU A 452 -13.29 11.83 31.74
C GLU A 452 -12.78 10.76 30.78
N LEU A 453 -11.79 11.09 29.94
CA LEU A 453 -11.15 10.12 29.06
C LEU A 453 -10.14 9.25 29.83
N PRO A 454 -10.00 7.97 29.51
CA PRO A 454 -10.70 7.24 28.45
C PRO A 454 -12.14 6.83 28.82
N LEU A 455 -13.09 6.98 27.89
CA LEU A 455 -14.35 6.27 27.94
C LEU A 455 -14.09 4.80 27.66
N ARG A 456 -14.21 3.95 28.67
CA ARG A 456 -13.91 2.50 28.56
C ARG A 456 -15.10 1.70 28.01
N LEU A 457 -14.78 0.64 27.24
CA LEU A 457 -15.76 -0.39 26.86
C LEU A 457 -16.26 -1.10 28.12
N PRO A 458 -17.60 -1.35 28.22
CA PRO A 458 -18.13 -2.23 29.28
C PRO A 458 -17.78 -3.69 28.98
N GLU A 459 -17.60 -4.50 30.00
CA GLU A 459 -17.53 -5.95 29.84
C GLU A 459 -18.92 -6.49 29.44
N ILE A 460 -18.98 -7.13 28.27
CA ILE A 460 -20.22 -7.75 27.76
C ILE A 460 -19.97 -9.20 27.37
N LYS A 461 -20.97 -10.05 27.62
CA LYS A 461 -20.90 -11.46 27.26
C LYS A 461 -21.42 -11.71 25.84
N ASP A 462 -22.45 -10.98 25.43
CA ASP A 462 -23.04 -11.05 24.09
C ASP A 462 -22.64 -9.82 23.29
N PHE A 463 -21.71 -10.01 22.37
CA PHE A 463 -21.20 -8.99 21.48
C PHE A 463 -21.55 -9.24 20.00
N GLU A 464 -22.52 -10.15 19.71
CA GLU A 464 -23.01 -10.34 18.36
C GLU A 464 -23.76 -9.08 17.87
N PRO A 465 -23.55 -8.62 16.63
CA PRO A 465 -24.34 -7.56 16.05
C PRO A 465 -25.82 -7.93 15.96
N GLY A 466 -26.71 -6.97 16.17
CA GLY A 466 -28.15 -7.16 15.97
C GLY A 466 -28.50 -7.60 14.54
N GLU A 467 -29.66 -8.19 14.32
CA GLU A 467 -30.11 -8.66 12.99
C GLU A 467 -30.15 -7.53 11.95
N ASN A 468 -30.51 -6.32 12.36
CA ASN A 468 -30.52 -5.12 11.51
C ASN A 468 -29.17 -4.38 11.49
N GLY A 469 -28.10 -4.96 12.06
CA GLY A 469 -26.80 -4.33 12.22
C GLY A 469 -26.83 -3.24 13.29
N GLU A 470 -27.49 -3.47 14.40
CA GLU A 470 -27.47 -2.61 15.59
C GLU A 470 -26.22 -2.95 16.42
N SER A 471 -25.64 -1.90 17.04
CA SER A 471 -24.48 -2.11 17.90
C SER A 471 -24.82 -2.97 19.11
N PRO A 472 -23.99 -3.95 19.47
CA PRO A 472 -24.16 -4.71 20.69
C PRO A 472 -24.21 -3.84 21.95
N LEU A 473 -23.49 -2.73 21.98
CA LEU A 473 -23.48 -1.78 23.10
C LEU A 473 -24.86 -1.17 23.36
N ALA A 474 -25.70 -1.03 22.33
CA ALA A 474 -27.05 -0.47 22.48
C ALA A 474 -27.94 -1.28 23.42
N ARG A 475 -27.67 -2.58 23.60
CA ARG A 475 -28.38 -3.46 24.54
C ARG A 475 -27.98 -3.27 26.01
N HIS A 476 -26.86 -2.61 26.28
CA HIS A 476 -26.34 -2.34 27.63
C HIS A 476 -26.85 -1.02 28.18
N THR A 477 -28.11 -0.98 28.57
CA THR A 477 -28.84 0.24 29.03
C THR A 477 -28.14 0.95 30.19
N GLU A 478 -27.50 0.22 31.11
CA GLU A 478 -26.76 0.82 32.23
C GLU A 478 -25.53 1.62 31.76
N TRP A 479 -24.80 1.11 30.78
CA TRP A 479 -23.66 1.81 30.20
C TRP A 479 -24.12 2.95 29.29
N VAL A 480 -25.20 2.77 28.53
CA VAL A 480 -25.74 3.76 27.60
C VAL A 480 -26.30 4.97 28.34
N SER A 481 -26.99 4.74 29.47
CA SER A 481 -27.65 5.83 30.22
C SER A 481 -26.62 6.67 30.98
N THR A 482 -26.71 7.98 30.80
CA THR A 482 -25.77 8.94 31.43
C THR A 482 -26.45 10.29 31.61
N THR A 483 -25.71 11.27 32.06
CA THR A 483 -26.13 12.68 32.16
C THR A 483 -25.38 13.53 31.13
N CYS A 484 -26.05 14.52 30.59
CA CYS A 484 -25.47 15.46 29.65
C CYS A 484 -24.38 16.31 30.34
N PRO A 485 -23.13 16.31 29.84
CA PRO A 485 -22.06 17.13 30.43
C PRO A 485 -22.32 18.63 30.36
N CYS A 486 -23.18 19.06 29.42
CA CYS A 486 -23.49 20.48 29.22
C CYS A 486 -24.62 21.00 30.13
N CYS A 487 -25.71 20.25 30.28
CA CYS A 487 -26.89 20.75 30.97
C CYS A 487 -27.39 19.86 32.13
N GLY A 488 -26.74 18.75 32.42
CA GLY A 488 -27.08 17.82 33.49
C GLY A 488 -28.37 16.99 33.28
N ALA A 489 -29.05 17.15 32.15
CA ALA A 489 -30.23 16.34 31.82
C ALA A 489 -29.89 14.89 31.50
N PRO A 490 -30.88 13.95 31.65
CA PRO A 490 -30.66 12.56 31.16
C PRO A 490 -30.24 12.54 29.70
N ALA A 491 -29.30 11.71 29.41
CA ALA A 491 -28.69 11.61 28.09
C ALA A 491 -28.24 10.17 27.80
N LYS A 492 -27.84 9.90 26.56
CA LYS A 492 -27.38 8.55 26.11
C LYS A 492 -25.99 8.63 25.50
N ARG A 493 -25.11 7.72 25.91
CA ARG A 493 -23.82 7.56 25.22
C ARG A 493 -24.02 7.04 23.81
N GLU A 494 -23.10 7.44 22.92
CA GLU A 494 -22.98 6.83 21.59
C GLU A 494 -22.67 5.34 21.73
N THR A 495 -23.31 4.52 20.92
CA THR A 495 -23.17 3.06 20.95
C THR A 495 -22.37 2.50 19.77
N ASP A 496 -22.14 3.31 18.75
CA ASP A 496 -21.19 2.98 17.70
C ASP A 496 -19.76 3.12 18.22
N THR A 497 -18.85 2.33 17.65
CA THR A 497 -17.39 2.43 17.90
C THR A 497 -16.66 3.00 16.71
N MET A 498 -15.42 3.44 16.91
CA MET A 498 -14.54 3.87 15.83
C MET A 498 -14.06 2.67 15.02
N PRO A 499 -13.68 2.86 13.73
CA PRO A 499 -13.07 1.80 12.95
C PRO A 499 -11.64 1.54 13.44
N GLN A 500 -11.08 0.36 13.16
CA GLN A 500 -9.67 0.04 13.45
C GLN A 500 -8.69 1.09 12.91
N TRP A 501 -9.04 1.75 11.80
CA TRP A 501 -8.25 2.81 11.18
C TRP A 501 -8.07 4.06 12.04
N ALA A 502 -8.90 4.25 13.07
CA ALA A 502 -8.76 5.38 13.99
C ALA A 502 -7.48 5.23 14.83
N GLY A 503 -7.31 4.10 15.50
CA GLY A 503 -6.11 3.81 16.27
C GLY A 503 -4.85 3.78 15.41
N SER A 504 -4.90 3.21 14.22
CA SER A 504 -3.75 3.14 13.33
C SER A 504 -3.39 4.47 12.65
N SER A 505 -4.24 5.48 12.71
CA SER A 505 -3.98 6.77 12.05
C SER A 505 -2.93 7.64 12.74
N TRP A 506 -2.51 7.31 13.95
CA TRP A 506 -1.59 8.14 14.72
C TRP A 506 -0.53 7.37 15.53
N TYR A 507 -0.48 6.04 15.46
CA TYR A 507 0.37 5.17 16.27
C TYR A 507 1.88 5.51 16.20
N PHE A 508 2.35 5.97 15.06
CA PHE A 508 3.74 6.39 14.87
C PHE A 508 4.12 7.60 15.75
N LEU A 509 3.16 8.42 16.15
CA LEU A 509 3.37 9.50 17.11
C LEU A 509 3.48 8.95 18.53
N ARG A 510 2.67 7.94 18.88
CA ARG A 510 2.71 7.31 20.20
C ARG A 510 4.04 6.59 20.45
N TYR A 511 4.62 6.00 19.44
CA TYR A 511 5.94 5.39 19.54
C TYR A 511 7.04 6.36 19.98
N CYS A 512 6.89 7.65 19.71
CA CYS A 512 7.87 8.66 20.13
C CYS A 512 7.94 8.79 21.66
N ASP A 513 6.82 8.58 22.37
CA ASP A 513 6.71 8.70 23.83
C ASP A 513 5.52 7.89 24.37
N PRO A 514 5.61 6.54 24.36
CA PRO A 514 4.46 5.68 24.60
C PRO A 514 3.94 5.70 26.05
N LYS A 515 4.77 6.14 26.99
CA LYS A 515 4.44 6.16 28.43
C LYS A 515 3.94 7.54 28.90
N ASN A 516 3.71 8.47 28.01
CA ASN A 516 3.20 9.79 28.34
C ASN A 516 1.69 9.72 28.69
N HIS A 517 1.32 10.13 29.88
CA HIS A 517 -0.06 10.15 30.34
C HIS A 517 -0.78 11.47 30.07
N ASP A 518 -0.03 12.55 29.81
CA ASP A 518 -0.54 13.92 29.74
C ASP A 518 -0.73 14.42 28.30
N ALA A 519 -0.09 13.76 27.32
CA ALA A 519 -0.16 14.10 25.90
C ALA A 519 -0.03 12.87 25.02
N ILE A 520 -0.36 13.02 23.73
CA ILE A 520 -0.10 11.99 22.68
C ILE A 520 1.35 11.53 22.76
N ALA A 521 2.28 12.47 22.85
CA ALA A 521 3.69 12.36 23.15
C ALA A 521 4.19 13.73 23.60
N SER A 522 5.34 13.82 24.26
CA SER A 522 5.93 15.10 24.62
C SER A 522 6.31 15.90 23.37
N LYS A 523 6.26 17.22 23.48
CA LYS A 523 6.64 18.12 22.38
C LYS A 523 8.07 17.85 21.93
N GLU A 524 8.99 17.67 22.86
CA GLU A 524 10.40 17.35 22.59
C GLU A 524 10.54 16.06 21.78
N ALA A 525 9.84 14.99 22.17
CA ALA A 525 9.89 13.72 21.46
C ALA A 525 9.31 13.83 20.03
N LEU A 526 8.21 14.59 19.87
CA LEU A 526 7.63 14.83 18.55
C LEU A 526 8.56 15.66 17.66
N GLU A 527 9.20 16.71 18.20
CA GLU A 527 10.14 17.55 17.46
C GLU A 527 11.41 16.79 17.09
N TYR A 528 11.88 15.87 17.95
CA TYR A 528 13.08 15.07 17.68
C TYR A 528 12.82 13.95 16.66
N TRP A 529 11.75 13.14 16.85
CA TRP A 529 11.53 11.94 16.03
C TRP A 529 10.77 12.18 14.73
N SER A 530 9.88 13.22 14.68
CA SER A 530 9.09 13.50 13.46
C SER A 530 9.92 14.23 12.38
N PRO A 531 9.61 14.00 11.10
CA PRO A 531 8.72 12.96 10.57
C PRO A 531 9.38 11.58 10.66
N VAL A 532 8.59 10.51 10.44
CA VAL A 532 9.15 9.17 10.16
C VAL A 532 10.05 9.26 8.93
N ASP A 533 11.29 8.80 9.03
CA ASP A 533 12.26 8.90 7.93
C ASP A 533 11.98 7.89 6.82
N TRP A 534 11.63 6.66 7.20
CA TRP A 534 11.32 5.62 6.23
C TRP A 534 10.20 4.71 6.73
N TYR A 535 9.11 4.65 6.00
CA TYR A 535 7.96 3.78 6.25
C TYR A 535 7.81 2.74 5.16
N ASN A 536 7.72 1.46 5.53
CA ASN A 536 7.45 0.35 4.59
C ASN A 536 6.19 -0.40 4.97
N GLY A 537 5.36 -0.76 3.99
CA GLY A 537 4.14 -1.53 4.20
C GLY A 537 3.44 -1.94 2.90
N GLY A 538 2.25 -2.55 3.03
CA GLY A 538 1.48 -3.08 1.91
C GLY A 538 0.91 -2.01 0.97
N MET A 539 0.77 -2.36 -0.30
CA MET A 539 0.14 -1.47 -1.30
C MET A 539 -1.37 -1.30 -1.08
N GLU A 540 -2.02 -2.26 -0.45
CA GLU A 540 -3.44 -2.23 -0.10
C GLU A 540 -3.82 -1.05 0.80
N HIS A 541 -2.87 -0.56 1.60
CA HIS A 541 -3.08 0.56 2.51
C HIS A 541 -2.97 1.94 1.86
N THR A 542 -2.66 2.02 0.56
CA THR A 542 -2.43 3.30 -0.14
C THR A 542 -3.60 4.27 -0.03
N THR A 543 -4.82 3.79 -0.19
CA THR A 543 -6.07 4.59 -0.12
C THR A 543 -6.86 4.37 1.17
N LEU A 544 -6.34 3.57 2.08
CA LEU A 544 -6.88 3.28 3.42
C LEU A 544 -6.03 3.98 4.49
N HIS A 545 -5.25 3.21 5.24
CA HIS A 545 -4.43 3.68 6.36
C HIS A 545 -3.55 4.89 6.00
N LEU A 546 -2.83 4.87 4.87
CA LEU A 546 -1.94 5.99 4.50
C LEU A 546 -2.71 7.29 4.29
N LEU A 547 -3.89 7.23 3.68
CA LEU A 547 -4.71 8.41 3.44
C LEU A 547 -5.28 8.96 4.76
N TYR A 548 -5.80 8.08 5.62
CA TYR A 548 -6.35 8.46 6.91
C TYR A 548 -5.30 9.01 7.87
N SER A 549 -4.13 8.37 7.95
CA SER A 549 -3.03 8.83 8.81
C SER A 549 -2.47 10.19 8.34
N ARG A 550 -2.38 10.44 7.04
CA ARG A 550 -2.00 11.75 6.49
C ARG A 550 -3.04 12.83 6.84
N PHE A 551 -4.32 12.51 6.74
CA PHE A 551 -5.40 13.42 7.13
C PHE A 551 -5.33 13.77 8.62
N TRP A 552 -5.23 12.78 9.50
CA TRP A 552 -5.15 13.02 10.95
C TRP A 552 -3.88 13.78 11.34
N HIS A 553 -2.75 13.46 10.72
CA HIS A 553 -1.50 14.18 10.97
C HIS A 553 -1.59 15.66 10.55
N LYS A 554 -2.17 15.95 9.38
CA LYS A 554 -2.38 17.33 8.94
C LYS A 554 -3.31 18.09 9.90
N PHE A 555 -4.34 17.43 10.39
CA PHE A 555 -5.22 17.99 11.41
C PHE A 555 -4.46 18.30 12.72
N LEU A 556 -3.63 17.37 13.19
CA LEU A 556 -2.79 17.59 14.37
C LEU A 556 -1.74 18.68 14.13
N TYR A 557 -1.24 18.83 12.90
CA TYR A 557 -0.37 19.93 12.52
C TYR A 557 -1.11 21.29 12.64
N ASP A 558 -2.33 21.37 12.16
CA ASP A 558 -3.17 22.59 12.27
C ASP A 558 -3.51 22.95 13.72
N LEU A 559 -3.57 21.95 14.61
CA LEU A 559 -3.69 22.16 16.07
C LEU A 559 -2.36 22.54 16.74
N GLY A 560 -1.23 22.51 16.04
CA GLY A 560 0.10 22.75 16.61
C GLY A 560 0.64 21.61 17.49
N VAL A 561 0.09 20.40 17.37
CA VAL A 561 0.53 19.23 18.15
C VAL A 561 1.77 18.59 17.56
N VAL A 562 1.84 18.50 16.23
CA VAL A 562 2.98 17.90 15.50
C VAL A 562 3.74 18.96 14.69
N PRO A 563 5.06 18.81 14.51
CA PRO A 563 5.90 19.85 13.89
C PRO A 563 5.91 19.78 12.35
N THR A 564 5.40 18.72 11.72
CA THR A 564 5.51 18.48 10.28
C THR A 564 4.15 18.36 9.60
N LYS A 565 4.06 18.77 8.33
CA LYS A 565 2.83 18.69 7.52
C LYS A 565 2.51 17.26 7.06
N GLU A 566 3.55 16.42 6.93
CA GLU A 566 3.44 15.02 6.53
C GLU A 566 4.02 14.11 7.61
N PRO A 567 3.38 12.95 7.83
CA PRO A 567 3.82 12.00 8.86
C PRO A 567 5.09 11.24 8.46
N TYR A 568 5.26 10.97 7.17
CA TYR A 568 6.30 10.12 6.61
C TYR A 568 7.08 10.85 5.52
N GLN A 569 8.43 10.79 5.58
CA GLN A 569 9.27 11.39 4.55
C GLN A 569 9.42 10.46 3.34
N LYS A 570 9.69 9.18 3.57
CA LYS A 570 9.84 8.16 2.53
C LYS A 570 8.87 7.01 2.74
N ARG A 571 8.20 6.58 1.67
CA ARG A 571 7.28 5.42 1.68
C ARG A 571 7.64 4.44 0.58
N THR A 572 7.91 3.20 0.96
CA THR A 572 8.13 2.06 0.07
C THR A 572 7.10 0.97 0.33
N SER A 573 6.94 0.07 -0.63
CA SER A 573 6.04 -1.06 -0.48
C SER A 573 6.72 -2.35 -0.92
N HIS A 574 6.40 -3.43 -0.22
CA HIS A 574 6.91 -4.76 -0.54
C HIS A 574 5.91 -5.54 -1.38
N GLY A 575 6.43 -6.46 -2.20
CA GLY A 575 5.63 -7.45 -2.89
C GLY A 575 5.16 -8.56 -1.95
N MET A 576 4.01 -9.13 -2.23
CA MET A 576 3.45 -10.23 -1.45
C MET A 576 4.26 -11.52 -1.62
N ILE A 577 4.40 -12.31 -0.55
CA ILE A 577 4.81 -13.71 -0.66
C ILE A 577 3.57 -14.54 -0.97
N LEU A 578 3.66 -15.29 -2.06
CA LEU A 578 2.58 -16.11 -2.59
C LEU A 578 2.78 -17.57 -2.20
N GLY A 579 1.68 -18.29 -2.02
CA GLY A 579 1.66 -19.73 -1.73
C GLY A 579 1.12 -20.56 -2.89
N LEU A 580 1.33 -21.86 -2.84
CA LEU A 580 0.72 -22.78 -3.79
C LEU A 580 -0.81 -22.76 -3.63
N ASN A 581 -1.52 -22.75 -4.73
CA ASN A 581 -2.97 -22.90 -4.74
C ASN A 581 -3.34 -24.38 -4.70
N PRO A 582 -3.93 -24.89 -3.61
CA PRO A 582 -4.29 -26.30 -3.50
C PRO A 582 -5.40 -26.73 -4.48
N HIS A 583 -6.10 -25.76 -5.07
CA HIS A 583 -7.19 -26.03 -6.03
C HIS A 583 -6.74 -26.01 -7.49
N ALA A 584 -5.51 -25.54 -7.78
CA ALA A 584 -4.98 -25.57 -9.14
C ALA A 584 -4.57 -26.99 -9.55
N PHE A 585 -4.73 -27.29 -10.83
CA PHE A 585 -4.42 -28.63 -11.38
C PHE A 585 -2.97 -29.07 -11.11
N GLU A 586 -2.01 -28.14 -11.26
CA GLU A 586 -0.57 -28.39 -11.04
C GLU A 586 -0.26 -28.86 -9.63
N ASN A 587 -1.01 -28.39 -8.67
CA ASN A 587 -0.78 -28.62 -7.24
C ASN A 587 -1.59 -29.78 -6.69
N GLN A 588 -2.44 -30.41 -7.52
CA GLN A 588 -3.15 -31.63 -7.12
C GLN A 588 -2.18 -32.79 -6.92
N PRO A 589 -2.44 -33.67 -5.95
CA PRO A 589 -1.69 -34.92 -5.81
C PRO A 589 -1.68 -35.74 -7.12
N ASP A 590 -0.62 -36.46 -7.38
CA ASP A 590 -0.47 -37.25 -8.63
C ASP A 590 -1.65 -38.20 -8.89
N ALA A 591 -2.19 -38.82 -7.84
CA ALA A 591 -3.36 -39.69 -7.92
C ALA A 591 -4.61 -38.93 -8.38
N GLU A 592 -4.80 -37.73 -7.85
CA GLU A 592 -5.96 -36.88 -8.18
C GLU A 592 -5.81 -36.29 -9.59
N ARG A 593 -4.61 -35.88 -10.02
CA ARG A 593 -4.37 -35.44 -11.40
C ARG A 593 -4.69 -36.54 -12.40
N LYS A 594 -4.26 -37.80 -12.12
CA LYS A 594 -4.59 -38.95 -12.95
C LYS A 594 -6.09 -39.22 -13.01
N ARG A 595 -6.79 -39.08 -11.86
CA ARG A 595 -8.26 -39.23 -11.81
C ARG A 595 -8.95 -38.17 -12.66
N LEU A 596 -8.56 -36.90 -12.51
CA LEU A 596 -9.14 -35.80 -13.27
C LEU A 596 -8.89 -35.96 -14.78
N LEU A 597 -7.69 -36.36 -15.21
CA LEU A 597 -7.40 -36.61 -16.61
C LEU A 597 -8.23 -37.78 -17.19
N ALA A 598 -8.43 -38.82 -16.41
CA ALA A 598 -9.27 -39.98 -16.84
C ALA A 598 -10.76 -39.59 -16.93
N GLU A 599 -11.25 -38.71 -16.04
CA GLU A 599 -12.64 -38.28 -15.99
C GLU A 599 -12.98 -37.25 -17.07
N TYR A 600 -12.08 -36.26 -17.30
CA TYR A 600 -12.35 -35.12 -18.18
C TYR A 600 -11.60 -35.21 -19.54
N GLY A 601 -10.85 -36.26 -19.78
CA GLY A 601 -10.21 -36.60 -21.06
C GLY A 601 -8.87 -35.94 -21.30
N ASP A 602 -8.66 -34.70 -20.89
CA ASP A 602 -7.41 -33.96 -21.02
C ASP A 602 -7.21 -32.93 -19.90
N GLU A 603 -6.04 -32.28 -19.89
CA GLU A 603 -5.69 -31.26 -18.89
C GLU A 603 -6.59 -30.05 -18.96
N LYS A 604 -7.04 -29.64 -20.14
CA LYS A 604 -7.93 -28.51 -20.34
C LYS A 604 -9.31 -28.76 -19.72
N GLY A 605 -9.87 -29.95 -19.94
CA GLY A 605 -11.12 -30.39 -19.33
C GLY A 605 -11.01 -30.47 -17.81
N ALA A 606 -9.90 -31.05 -17.30
CA ALA A 606 -9.64 -31.13 -15.86
C ALA A 606 -9.54 -29.75 -15.20
N ARG A 607 -8.82 -28.80 -15.83
CA ARG A 607 -8.72 -27.41 -15.34
C ARG A 607 -10.09 -26.73 -15.32
N LYS A 608 -10.86 -26.85 -16.39
CA LYS A 608 -12.20 -26.29 -16.47
C LYS A 608 -13.11 -26.81 -15.35
N ALA A 609 -13.06 -28.08 -15.06
CA ALA A 609 -13.83 -28.68 -13.95
C ALA A 609 -13.40 -28.13 -12.59
N LEU A 610 -12.10 -27.89 -12.36
CA LEU A 610 -11.63 -27.27 -11.14
C LEU A 610 -12.08 -25.81 -11.02
N VAL A 611 -12.08 -25.07 -12.12
CA VAL A 611 -12.58 -23.67 -12.16
C VAL A 611 -14.08 -23.64 -11.90
N GLU A 612 -14.88 -24.56 -12.50
CA GLU A 612 -16.32 -24.68 -12.22
C GLU A 612 -16.60 -24.99 -10.73
N LYS A 613 -15.73 -25.79 -10.10
CA LYS A 613 -15.87 -26.18 -8.70
C LYS A 613 -15.40 -25.14 -7.69
N TYR A 614 -14.27 -24.48 -7.96
CA TYR A 614 -13.55 -23.63 -7.02
C TYR A 614 -13.45 -22.15 -7.45
N GLY A 615 -14.01 -21.80 -8.62
CA GLY A 615 -13.96 -20.46 -9.20
C GLY A 615 -12.68 -20.20 -10.01
N GLU A 616 -12.61 -19.04 -10.68
CA GLU A 616 -11.51 -18.63 -11.58
C GLU A 616 -10.13 -18.68 -10.91
N MET A 617 -10.07 -18.53 -9.58
CA MET A 617 -8.82 -18.65 -8.84
C MET A 617 -8.11 -19.99 -9.05
N ALA A 618 -8.83 -21.07 -9.38
CA ALA A 618 -8.25 -22.39 -9.63
C ALA A 618 -7.41 -22.44 -10.92
N GLU A 619 -7.48 -21.45 -11.79
CA GLU A 619 -6.59 -21.32 -12.96
C GLU A 619 -5.15 -20.96 -12.58
N HIS A 620 -4.96 -20.35 -11.40
CA HIS A 620 -3.67 -19.83 -10.96
C HIS A 620 -2.98 -20.80 -10.00
N PRO A 621 -1.84 -21.40 -10.38
CA PRO A 621 -1.12 -22.36 -9.52
C PRO A 621 -0.49 -21.70 -8.28
N ILE A 622 -0.32 -20.38 -8.30
CA ILE A 622 0.28 -19.58 -7.23
C ILE A 622 -0.64 -18.41 -6.91
N VAL A 623 -1.02 -18.27 -5.65
CA VAL A 623 -1.99 -17.27 -5.18
C VAL A 623 -1.55 -16.68 -3.85
N LYS A 624 -2.22 -15.61 -3.40
CA LYS A 624 -2.04 -15.04 -2.06
C LYS A 624 -2.22 -16.12 -0.99
N MET A 625 -1.31 -16.15 -0.02
CA MET A 625 -1.47 -17.02 1.15
C MET A 625 -2.70 -16.62 1.95
N SER A 626 -3.55 -17.58 2.26
CA SER A 626 -4.70 -17.38 3.13
C SER A 626 -5.00 -18.63 3.95
N LYS A 627 -5.51 -18.44 5.16
CA LYS A 627 -5.89 -19.55 6.04
C LYS A 627 -7.07 -20.35 5.51
N SER A 628 -7.98 -19.70 4.79
CA SER A 628 -9.12 -20.35 4.14
C SER A 628 -8.70 -21.32 3.04
N LEU A 629 -7.59 -21.06 2.35
CA LEU A 629 -7.00 -21.95 1.35
C LEU A 629 -6.07 -23.01 1.94
N GLY A 630 -5.67 -22.88 3.21
CA GLY A 630 -4.73 -23.79 3.85
C GLY A 630 -3.32 -23.77 3.24
N ASN A 631 -2.94 -22.71 2.53
CA ASN A 631 -1.66 -22.57 1.85
C ASN A 631 -0.65 -21.66 2.57
N VAL A 632 -0.90 -21.38 3.84
CA VAL A 632 -0.06 -20.56 4.70
C VAL A 632 1.14 -21.36 5.20
N VAL A 633 2.34 -20.77 5.11
CA VAL A 633 3.56 -21.32 5.72
C VAL A 633 3.82 -20.58 7.03
N ASN A 634 3.97 -21.35 8.13
CA ASN A 634 4.22 -20.80 9.46
C ASN A 634 5.73 -20.47 9.59
N PRO A 635 6.11 -19.24 9.98
CA PRO A 635 7.51 -18.90 10.19
C PRO A 635 8.20 -19.73 11.27
N ASP A 636 7.47 -20.19 12.31
CA ASP A 636 8.06 -21.04 13.36
C ASP A 636 8.60 -22.36 12.81
N ASP A 637 7.89 -22.99 11.89
CA ASP A 637 8.32 -24.26 11.28
C ASP A 637 9.65 -24.05 10.55
N VAL A 638 9.75 -22.93 9.83
CA VAL A 638 10.97 -22.56 9.09
C VAL A 638 12.12 -22.22 10.04
N VAL A 639 11.88 -21.44 11.08
CA VAL A 639 12.89 -21.09 12.09
C VAL A 639 13.35 -22.34 12.84
N ASN A 640 12.45 -23.24 13.20
CA ASN A 640 12.81 -24.48 13.91
C ASN A 640 13.63 -25.44 13.05
N GLU A 641 13.42 -25.45 11.72
CA GLU A 641 14.15 -26.33 10.79
C GLU A 641 15.46 -25.73 10.30
N TYR A 642 15.50 -24.42 10.00
CA TYR A 642 16.61 -23.77 9.30
C TYR A 642 17.29 -22.66 10.09
N GLY A 643 16.68 -22.12 11.12
CA GLY A 643 17.13 -20.96 11.90
C GLY A 643 16.55 -19.61 11.43
N ALA A 644 16.50 -18.65 12.33
CA ALA A 644 15.98 -17.30 12.07
C ALA A 644 16.82 -16.54 11.04
N ASP A 645 18.16 -16.59 11.17
CA ASP A 645 19.05 -15.93 10.23
C ASP A 645 18.91 -16.48 8.81
N THR A 646 18.64 -17.79 8.66
CA THR A 646 18.37 -18.40 7.36
C THR A 646 17.05 -17.91 6.76
N LEU A 647 16.00 -17.79 7.58
CA LEU A 647 14.72 -17.27 7.14
C LEU A 647 14.85 -15.79 6.71
N ARG A 648 15.48 -14.94 7.53
CA ARG A 648 15.76 -13.54 7.20
C ARG A 648 16.48 -13.39 5.86
N LEU A 649 17.55 -14.16 5.68
CA LEU A 649 18.33 -14.15 4.44
C LEU A 649 17.50 -14.58 3.24
N TYR A 650 16.69 -15.63 3.38
CA TYR A 650 15.86 -16.15 2.31
C TYR A 650 14.75 -15.19 1.91
N GLU A 651 14.04 -14.57 2.86
CA GLU A 651 13.02 -13.54 2.62
C GLU A 651 13.55 -12.39 1.77
N MET A 652 14.82 -12.04 1.95
CA MET A 652 15.48 -10.97 1.23
C MET A 652 16.07 -11.42 -0.11
N PHE A 653 16.37 -12.71 -0.27
CA PHE A 653 16.97 -13.28 -1.48
C PHE A 653 15.96 -13.80 -2.50
N ILE A 654 14.73 -14.07 -2.10
CA ILE A 654 13.69 -14.71 -2.93
C ILE A 654 13.34 -13.95 -4.23
N GLY A 655 13.74 -12.67 -4.37
CA GLY A 655 13.50 -11.86 -5.55
C GLY A 655 13.54 -10.36 -5.27
N ASP A 656 13.10 -9.59 -6.26
CA ASP A 656 12.93 -8.15 -6.14
C ASP A 656 11.94 -7.82 -5.00
N PHE A 657 12.35 -6.91 -4.10
CA PHE A 657 11.59 -6.60 -2.90
C PHE A 657 10.18 -6.06 -3.19
N GLU A 658 10.03 -5.25 -4.24
CA GLU A 658 8.76 -4.62 -4.61
C GLU A 658 7.82 -5.56 -5.36
N LYS A 659 8.31 -6.71 -5.82
CA LYS A 659 7.54 -7.68 -6.60
C LYS A 659 7.04 -8.83 -5.74
N ALA A 660 5.87 -9.35 -6.12
CA ALA A 660 5.38 -10.59 -5.53
C ALA A 660 6.30 -11.77 -5.90
N ALA A 661 6.54 -12.66 -4.94
CA ALA A 661 7.41 -13.82 -5.13
C ALA A 661 6.76 -15.10 -4.58
N PRO A 662 6.85 -16.23 -5.30
CA PRO A 662 6.35 -17.50 -4.82
C PRO A 662 7.26 -18.07 -3.73
N TRP A 663 6.69 -18.52 -2.63
CA TRP A 663 7.42 -19.24 -1.59
C TRP A 663 7.88 -20.62 -2.11
N ASN A 664 9.15 -20.93 -1.90
CA ASN A 664 9.71 -22.23 -2.22
C ASN A 664 10.61 -22.73 -1.08
N THR A 665 10.10 -23.65 -0.29
CA THR A 665 10.81 -24.22 0.87
C THR A 665 12.11 -24.93 0.47
N SER A 666 12.23 -25.48 -0.74
CA SER A 666 13.48 -26.13 -1.17
C SER A 666 14.62 -25.13 -1.43
N SER A 667 14.30 -23.91 -1.81
CA SER A 667 15.29 -22.86 -2.10
C SER A 667 15.95 -22.30 -0.85
N ILE A 668 15.30 -22.36 0.31
CA ILE A 668 15.88 -21.91 1.58
C ILE A 668 17.15 -22.67 1.95
N LYS A 669 17.28 -23.93 1.52
CA LYS A 669 18.48 -24.75 1.72
C LYS A 669 19.75 -24.13 1.12
N GLY A 670 19.61 -23.30 0.08
CA GLY A 670 20.70 -22.53 -0.51
C GLY A 670 21.27 -21.50 0.46
N CYS A 671 20.37 -20.73 1.11
CA CYS A 671 20.72 -19.75 2.13
C CYS A 671 21.35 -20.43 3.36
N LYS A 672 20.80 -21.56 3.80
CA LYS A 672 21.37 -22.32 4.92
C LYS A 672 22.81 -22.78 4.62
N ARG A 673 23.06 -23.35 3.44
CA ARG A 673 24.42 -23.77 3.03
C ARG A 673 25.39 -22.59 2.95
N PHE A 674 24.93 -21.42 2.54
CA PHE A 674 25.75 -20.21 2.51
C PHE A 674 26.19 -19.81 3.92
N LEU A 675 25.27 -19.77 4.89
CA LEU A 675 25.58 -19.49 6.29
C LEU A 675 26.49 -20.56 6.92
N ASP A 676 26.21 -21.85 6.65
CA ASP A 676 27.05 -22.95 7.12
C ASP A 676 28.50 -22.87 6.57
N LYS A 677 28.67 -22.42 5.33
CA LYS A 677 29.98 -22.17 4.73
C LYS A 677 30.75 -21.08 5.46
N ILE A 678 30.06 -19.97 5.78
CA ILE A 678 30.66 -18.85 6.54
C ILE A 678 31.03 -19.29 7.95
N TRP A 679 30.15 -20.03 8.64
CA TRP A 679 30.44 -20.59 9.96
C TRP A 679 31.69 -21.47 9.92
N SER A 680 31.79 -22.40 8.96
CA SER A 680 32.92 -23.32 8.83
C SER A 680 34.25 -22.61 8.48
N MET A 681 34.17 -21.41 7.89
CA MET A 681 35.36 -20.61 7.56
C MET A 681 36.04 -20.07 8.83
N SER A 682 35.33 -19.83 9.92
CA SER A 682 35.89 -19.36 11.19
C SER A 682 36.92 -20.31 11.80
N GLU A 683 36.80 -21.63 11.52
CA GLU A 683 37.71 -22.66 12.04
C GLU A 683 39.03 -22.80 11.24
N LYS A 684 39.08 -22.13 10.10
CA LYS A 684 40.19 -22.30 9.11
C LYS A 684 40.69 -20.94 8.64
N LEU A 685 40.80 -19.97 9.58
CA LEU A 685 41.40 -18.68 9.23
C LEU A 685 42.86 -18.84 8.86
N VAL A 686 43.26 -18.20 7.77
CA VAL A 686 44.62 -18.19 7.30
C VAL A 686 45.43 -17.06 7.99
N PRO A 687 46.75 -17.18 8.15
CA PRO A 687 47.57 -16.08 8.65
C PRO A 687 47.54 -14.89 7.68
N GLY A 688 47.65 -13.68 8.25
CA GLY A 688 47.70 -12.42 7.48
C GLY A 688 47.11 -11.25 8.26
N GLU A 689 47.56 -10.05 7.88
CA GLU A 689 47.09 -8.78 8.45
C GLU A 689 46.46 -7.96 7.31
N GLY A 690 45.33 -7.30 7.60
CA GLY A 690 44.59 -6.49 6.62
C GLY A 690 43.95 -7.31 5.49
N VAL A 691 43.41 -6.63 4.50
CA VAL A 691 42.86 -7.26 3.32
C VAL A 691 44.02 -7.57 2.33
N ARG A 692 44.12 -8.81 1.86
CA ARG A 692 45.14 -9.21 0.89
C ARG A 692 44.97 -8.47 -0.43
N PRO A 693 46.10 -8.13 -1.14
CA PRO A 693 46.02 -7.38 -2.40
C PRO A 693 45.12 -8.01 -3.47
N GLU A 694 45.09 -9.36 -3.56
CA GLU A 694 44.27 -10.11 -4.51
C GLU A 694 42.78 -9.99 -4.22
N LEU A 695 42.41 -9.63 -3.01
CA LEU A 695 41.04 -9.49 -2.55
C LEU A 695 40.61 -8.02 -2.39
N GLU A 696 41.56 -7.06 -2.51
CA GLU A 696 41.31 -5.64 -2.23
C GLU A 696 40.17 -5.08 -3.11
N ALA A 697 40.18 -5.38 -4.41
CA ALA A 697 39.17 -4.87 -5.32
C ALA A 697 37.76 -5.45 -5.05
N VAL A 698 37.68 -6.77 -4.81
CA VAL A 698 36.40 -7.41 -4.50
C VAL A 698 35.87 -6.99 -3.12
N ALA A 699 36.74 -6.77 -2.14
CA ALA A 699 36.38 -6.29 -0.81
C ALA A 699 35.76 -4.88 -0.89
N ASN A 700 36.48 -3.93 -1.51
CA ASN A 700 35.95 -2.55 -1.67
C ASN A 700 34.65 -2.51 -2.47
N ARG A 701 34.54 -3.26 -3.57
CA ARG A 701 33.28 -3.40 -4.32
C ARG A 701 32.15 -3.95 -3.45
N THR A 702 32.46 -4.92 -2.58
CA THR A 702 31.45 -5.54 -1.71
C THR A 702 30.94 -4.54 -0.67
N ILE A 703 31.84 -3.77 -0.03
CA ILE A 703 31.45 -2.72 0.91
C ILE A 703 30.52 -1.71 0.24
N LYS A 704 30.97 -1.17 -0.91
CA LYS A 704 30.17 -0.20 -1.69
C LYS A 704 28.81 -0.76 -2.06
N LYS A 705 28.79 -1.90 -2.77
CA LYS A 705 27.56 -2.47 -3.32
C LYS A 705 26.58 -2.90 -2.25
N VAL A 706 27.03 -3.56 -1.19
CA VAL A 706 26.13 -3.98 -0.09
C VAL A 706 25.53 -2.74 0.59
N GLY A 707 26.33 -1.71 0.81
CA GLY A 707 25.87 -0.45 1.39
C GLY A 707 24.81 0.23 0.55
N GLU A 708 25.07 0.42 -0.75
CA GLU A 708 24.12 1.06 -1.69
C GLU A 708 22.85 0.23 -1.86
N ASP A 709 22.97 -1.09 -1.98
CA ASP A 709 21.83 -1.98 -2.17
C ASP A 709 20.91 -2.04 -0.94
N ILE A 710 21.44 -1.94 0.29
CA ILE A 710 20.64 -1.82 1.51
C ILE A 710 19.81 -0.52 1.48
N ASP A 711 20.44 0.62 1.16
CA ASP A 711 19.76 1.92 1.09
C ASP A 711 18.71 2.00 -0.05
N ALA A 712 18.85 1.13 -1.06
CA ALA A 712 17.92 1.00 -2.19
C ALA A 712 16.91 -0.16 -2.05
N LEU A 713 16.87 -0.89 -0.92
CA LEU A 713 16.08 -2.12 -0.70
C LEU A 713 16.32 -3.21 -1.78
N LYS A 714 17.54 -3.30 -2.31
CA LYS A 714 17.98 -4.33 -3.24
C LYS A 714 18.73 -5.46 -2.53
N ALA A 715 18.13 -5.96 -1.46
CA ALA A 715 18.74 -6.96 -0.60
C ALA A 715 19.20 -8.24 -1.33
N ASN A 716 18.46 -8.67 -2.35
CA ASN A 716 18.82 -9.82 -3.17
C ASN A 716 20.16 -9.64 -3.90
N THR A 717 20.46 -8.45 -4.41
CA THR A 717 21.76 -8.17 -5.07
C THR A 717 22.88 -7.94 -4.06
N ALA A 718 22.58 -7.37 -2.88
CA ALA A 718 23.51 -7.28 -1.77
C ALA A 718 23.96 -8.68 -1.31
N ILE A 719 23.03 -9.61 -1.12
CA ILE A 719 23.32 -11.01 -0.74
C ILE A 719 24.13 -11.70 -1.82
N ALA A 720 23.79 -11.52 -3.10
CA ALA A 720 24.57 -12.07 -4.21
C ALA A 720 26.02 -11.54 -4.20
N GLN A 721 26.23 -10.26 -3.88
CA GLN A 721 27.58 -9.69 -3.76
C GLN A 721 28.35 -10.28 -2.56
N LEU A 722 27.67 -10.52 -1.42
CA LEU A 722 28.28 -11.25 -0.30
C LEU A 722 28.69 -12.67 -0.68
N MET A 723 27.90 -13.38 -1.49
CA MET A 723 28.25 -14.70 -2.00
C MET A 723 29.47 -14.64 -2.92
N ILE A 724 29.61 -13.60 -3.74
CA ILE A 724 30.82 -13.37 -4.59
C ILE A 724 32.05 -13.19 -3.70
N TYR A 725 31.95 -12.40 -2.62
CA TYR A 725 33.06 -12.17 -1.71
C TYR A 725 33.49 -13.46 -0.97
N VAL A 726 32.51 -14.23 -0.46
CA VAL A 726 32.78 -15.54 0.18
C VAL A 726 33.43 -16.54 -0.78
N ASN A 727 33.03 -16.52 -2.05
CA ASN A 727 33.69 -17.37 -3.06
C ASN A 727 35.12 -16.92 -3.31
N ALA A 728 35.38 -15.62 -3.48
CA ALA A 728 36.71 -15.07 -3.63
C ALA A 728 37.65 -15.42 -2.45
N LEU A 729 37.14 -15.32 -1.21
CA LEU A 729 37.87 -15.78 -0.03
C LEU A 729 38.21 -17.27 -0.10
N SER A 730 37.27 -18.11 -0.51
CA SER A 730 37.48 -19.56 -0.65
C SER A 730 38.48 -19.89 -1.72
N ASP A 731 38.46 -19.21 -2.86
CA ASP A 731 39.38 -19.42 -4.01
C ASP A 731 40.81 -19.03 -3.64
N GLN A 732 40.99 -18.13 -2.68
CA GLN A 732 42.28 -17.74 -2.11
C GLN A 732 42.70 -18.59 -0.88
N GLY A 733 42.07 -19.74 -0.67
CA GLY A 733 42.41 -20.69 0.38
C GLY A 733 41.82 -20.40 1.75
N GLY A 734 40.93 -19.45 1.87
CA GLY A 734 40.24 -19.03 3.08
C GLY A 734 40.41 -17.55 3.38
N ALA A 735 39.82 -17.06 4.46
CA ALA A 735 39.94 -15.69 4.93
C ALA A 735 41.00 -15.57 6.03
N ASN A 736 41.72 -14.44 6.09
CA ASN A 736 42.43 -14.06 7.31
C ASN A 736 41.44 -13.36 8.28
N LYS A 737 41.91 -13.02 9.47
CA LYS A 737 41.04 -12.42 10.50
C LYS A 737 40.36 -11.12 10.00
N ALA A 738 41.12 -10.21 9.39
CA ALA A 738 40.60 -8.91 8.95
C ALA A 738 39.56 -9.05 7.82
N GLU A 739 39.81 -9.93 6.89
CA GLU A 739 38.90 -10.23 5.76
C GLU A 739 37.59 -10.88 6.26
N TYR A 740 37.70 -11.74 7.27
CA TYR A 740 36.54 -12.38 7.90
C TYR A 740 35.73 -11.40 8.75
N GLU A 741 36.38 -10.53 9.53
CA GLU A 741 35.73 -9.44 10.28
C GLU A 741 34.96 -8.52 9.33
N LEU A 742 35.53 -8.14 8.18
CA LEU A 742 34.83 -7.37 7.15
C LEU A 742 33.58 -8.09 6.65
N LEU A 743 33.67 -9.38 6.36
CA LEU A 743 32.52 -10.20 5.95
C LEU A 743 31.43 -10.18 7.02
N LEU A 744 31.78 -10.34 8.31
CA LEU A 744 30.82 -10.34 9.42
C LEU A 744 30.13 -8.99 9.57
N GLN A 745 30.87 -7.88 9.43
CA GLN A 745 30.30 -6.54 9.47
C GLN A 745 29.23 -6.32 8.40
N LEU A 746 29.53 -6.73 7.14
CA LEU A 746 28.62 -6.56 6.02
C LEU A 746 27.41 -7.53 6.06
N LEU A 747 27.58 -8.70 6.66
CA LEU A 747 26.53 -9.71 6.80
C LEU A 747 25.63 -9.47 8.02
N ASN A 748 26.12 -8.74 9.03
CA ASN A 748 25.38 -8.55 10.30
C ASN A 748 23.93 -8.08 10.11
N PRO A 749 23.60 -7.12 9.25
CA PRO A 749 22.20 -6.73 9.04
C PRO A 749 21.29 -7.87 8.59
N PHE A 750 21.80 -8.83 7.84
CA PHE A 750 21.06 -9.96 7.27
C PHE A 750 20.97 -11.17 8.20
N ALA A 751 22.08 -11.50 8.89
CA ALA A 751 22.20 -12.66 9.76
C ALA A 751 22.82 -12.28 11.12
N PRO A 752 22.07 -11.50 11.94
CA PRO A 752 22.64 -10.85 13.12
C PRO A 752 23.08 -11.83 14.22
N HIS A 753 22.35 -12.93 14.44
CA HIS A 753 22.69 -13.86 15.52
C HIS A 753 24.02 -14.54 15.24
N MET A 754 24.20 -15.08 14.05
CA MET A 754 25.42 -15.79 13.67
C MET A 754 26.65 -14.86 13.69
N THR A 755 26.49 -13.67 13.17
CA THR A 755 27.60 -12.73 13.04
C THR A 755 28.03 -12.15 14.37
N GLU A 756 27.12 -11.87 15.29
CA GLU A 756 27.46 -11.48 16.67
C GLU A 756 28.22 -12.60 17.41
N GLU A 757 27.79 -13.85 17.27
CA GLU A 757 28.46 -14.99 17.87
C GLU A 757 29.89 -15.14 17.35
N LEU A 758 30.07 -15.10 16.04
CA LEU A 758 31.37 -15.21 15.39
C LEU A 758 32.30 -14.01 15.73
N TRP A 759 31.70 -12.81 15.84
CA TRP A 759 32.43 -11.61 16.25
C TRP A 759 32.97 -11.74 17.66
N GLN A 760 32.17 -12.23 18.60
CA GLN A 760 32.58 -12.51 19.96
C GLN A 760 33.69 -13.58 20.03
N GLN A 761 33.58 -14.65 19.19
CA GLN A 761 34.59 -15.70 19.12
C GLN A 761 35.95 -15.21 18.60
N LEU A 762 35.97 -14.14 17.79
CA LEU A 762 37.20 -13.49 17.33
C LEU A 762 37.88 -12.62 18.41
N GLY A 763 37.24 -12.50 19.61
CA GLY A 763 37.80 -11.81 20.77
C GLY A 763 37.29 -10.38 20.96
N HIS A 764 36.27 -9.95 20.19
CA HIS A 764 35.63 -8.65 20.39
C HIS A 764 34.70 -8.69 21.61
N THR A 765 34.68 -7.62 22.40
CA THR A 765 33.81 -7.45 23.55
C THR A 765 32.60 -6.56 23.25
N GLU A 766 32.70 -5.74 22.22
CA GLU A 766 31.61 -4.87 21.76
C GLU A 766 30.70 -5.61 20.82
N GLN A 767 29.41 -5.31 20.88
CA GLN A 767 28.42 -5.88 19.95
C GLN A 767 28.62 -5.32 18.54
N LEU A 768 28.57 -6.19 17.55
CA LEU A 768 28.71 -5.84 16.12
C LEU A 768 27.60 -4.91 15.64
N ALA A 769 26.44 -4.97 16.27
CA ALA A 769 25.28 -4.12 15.95
C ALA A 769 25.57 -2.60 15.95
N TYR A 770 26.57 -2.17 16.74
CA TYR A 770 27.00 -0.77 16.83
C TYR A 770 28.42 -0.54 16.32
N TYR A 771 29.11 -1.59 15.85
CA TYR A 771 30.43 -1.45 15.29
C TYR A 771 30.38 -0.67 13.97
N PRO A 772 31.27 0.31 13.72
CA PRO A 772 31.19 1.19 12.57
C PRO A 772 31.12 0.48 11.24
N TRP A 773 30.22 0.92 10.35
CA TRP A 773 30.13 0.42 8.97
C TRP A 773 31.45 0.66 8.25
N PRO A 774 32.01 -0.36 7.54
CA PRO A 774 33.32 -0.23 6.92
C PRO A 774 33.28 0.79 5.77
N ALA A 775 34.36 1.58 5.68
CA ALA A 775 34.58 2.49 4.56
C ALA A 775 35.21 1.75 3.38
N TYR A 776 34.92 2.21 2.18
CA TYR A 776 35.55 1.72 0.94
C TYR A 776 36.32 2.83 0.24
N ASP A 777 37.31 2.44 -0.55
CA ASP A 777 38.05 3.30 -1.45
C ASP A 777 37.58 3.10 -2.88
N GLU A 778 36.98 4.12 -3.50
CA GLU A 778 36.47 4.05 -4.87
C GLU A 778 37.56 3.66 -5.89
N ALA A 779 38.77 4.15 -5.70
CA ALA A 779 39.88 3.84 -6.60
C ALA A 779 40.27 2.37 -6.56
N LYS A 780 39.98 1.68 -5.45
CA LYS A 780 40.29 0.28 -5.22
C LYS A 780 39.15 -0.68 -5.65
N CYS A 781 38.00 -0.14 -6.03
CA CYS A 781 36.87 -0.95 -6.51
C CYS A 781 37.15 -1.58 -7.89
N VAL A 782 38.13 -1.15 -8.62
CA VAL A 782 38.49 -1.60 -9.96
C VAL A 782 39.64 -2.61 -9.84
N GLU A 783 39.53 -3.76 -10.50
CA GLU A 783 40.62 -4.72 -10.60
C GLU A 783 41.78 -4.10 -11.37
N GLN A 784 42.95 -4.06 -10.77
CA GLN A 784 44.15 -3.56 -11.43
C GLN A 784 44.64 -4.49 -12.56
N THR A 785 44.27 -5.78 -12.45
CA THR A 785 44.57 -6.81 -13.50
C THR A 785 43.31 -7.60 -13.80
N ILE A 786 43.14 -7.94 -15.07
CA ILE A 786 42.04 -8.79 -15.57
C ILE A 786 42.62 -10.01 -16.26
N GLU A 787 41.90 -11.12 -16.22
CA GLU A 787 42.24 -12.30 -17.02
C GLU A 787 41.49 -12.25 -18.35
N ILE A 788 42.25 -12.30 -19.45
CA ILE A 788 41.67 -12.33 -20.79
C ILE A 788 42.02 -13.66 -21.49
N ALA A 789 41.07 -14.20 -22.25
CA ALA A 789 41.30 -15.38 -23.05
C ALA A 789 42.10 -15.03 -24.31
N VAL A 790 43.11 -15.83 -24.64
CA VAL A 790 43.84 -15.72 -25.91
C VAL A 790 43.41 -16.86 -26.83
N GLN A 791 42.91 -16.47 -28.00
CA GLN A 791 42.47 -17.42 -29.04
C GLN A 791 43.37 -17.37 -30.27
N VAL A 792 43.61 -18.51 -30.87
CA VAL A 792 44.22 -18.63 -32.21
C VAL A 792 43.18 -19.32 -33.11
N ASN A 793 42.77 -18.64 -34.19
CA ASN A 793 41.69 -19.06 -35.08
C ASN A 793 40.40 -19.46 -34.33
N GLY A 794 40.00 -18.66 -33.33
CA GLY A 794 38.79 -18.83 -32.53
C GLY A 794 38.88 -19.93 -31.46
N LYS A 795 40.01 -20.64 -31.31
CA LYS A 795 40.24 -21.67 -30.28
C LYS A 795 41.09 -21.10 -29.16
N VAL A 796 40.61 -21.15 -27.92
CA VAL A 796 41.37 -20.68 -26.74
C VAL A 796 42.64 -21.49 -26.61
N LYS A 797 43.77 -20.79 -26.51
CA LYS A 797 45.10 -21.35 -26.32
C LYS A 797 45.70 -21.07 -24.95
N ALA A 798 45.35 -19.90 -24.39
CA ALA A 798 45.82 -19.48 -23.10
C ALA A 798 44.81 -18.52 -22.43
N ARG A 799 45.03 -18.29 -21.14
CA ARG A 799 44.41 -17.17 -20.39
C ARG A 799 45.59 -16.42 -19.77
N ILE A 800 45.63 -15.12 -19.94
CA ILE A 800 46.69 -14.25 -19.43
C ILE A 800 46.12 -13.17 -18.51
N LYS A 801 46.83 -12.84 -17.43
CA LYS A 801 46.56 -11.71 -16.60
C LYS A 801 47.25 -10.45 -17.16
N VAL A 802 46.49 -9.43 -17.44
CA VAL A 802 46.97 -8.15 -17.98
C VAL A 802 46.41 -7.00 -17.16
N PRO A 803 47.04 -5.82 -17.13
CA PRO A 803 46.46 -4.65 -16.51
C PRO A 803 45.06 -4.34 -17.06
N ALA A 804 44.10 -4.01 -16.21
CA ALA A 804 42.71 -3.73 -16.63
C ALA A 804 42.61 -2.59 -17.64
N ALA A 805 43.54 -1.64 -17.55
CA ALA A 805 43.63 -0.47 -18.44
C ALA A 805 44.48 -0.72 -19.68
N ILE A 806 44.89 -1.99 -19.94
CA ILE A 806 45.76 -2.34 -21.07
C ILE A 806 45.17 -1.89 -22.42
N GLU A 807 45.96 -1.25 -23.21
CA GLU A 807 45.54 -0.83 -24.54
C GLU A 807 45.70 -1.95 -25.58
N ASN A 808 45.08 -1.77 -26.75
CA ASN A 808 44.95 -2.81 -27.77
C ASN A 808 46.32 -3.41 -28.22
N ALA A 809 47.32 -2.55 -28.46
CA ALA A 809 48.62 -2.98 -28.89
C ALA A 809 49.36 -3.82 -27.84
N ASP A 810 49.32 -3.37 -26.58
CA ASP A 810 49.98 -4.04 -25.46
C ASP A 810 49.31 -5.37 -25.10
N ALA A 811 47.97 -5.42 -25.20
CA ALA A 811 47.21 -6.65 -24.97
C ALA A 811 47.54 -7.73 -26.02
N ILE A 812 47.68 -7.33 -27.28
CA ILE A 812 48.07 -8.21 -28.37
C ILE A 812 49.52 -8.65 -28.17
N ALA A 813 50.43 -7.74 -27.78
CA ALA A 813 51.83 -8.09 -27.50
C ALA A 813 51.96 -9.08 -26.35
N ALA A 814 51.24 -8.84 -25.24
CA ALA A 814 51.20 -9.76 -24.10
C ALA A 814 50.64 -11.16 -24.51
N ALA A 815 49.57 -11.17 -25.33
CA ALA A 815 49.01 -12.42 -25.84
C ALA A 815 49.97 -13.22 -26.70
N LYS A 816 50.77 -12.55 -27.52
CA LYS A 816 51.78 -13.19 -28.37
C LYS A 816 53.02 -13.71 -27.61
N ALA A 817 53.33 -13.07 -26.51
CA ALA A 817 54.40 -13.44 -25.62
C ALA A 817 54.12 -14.72 -24.81
N GLU A 818 52.84 -15.10 -24.70
CA GLU A 818 52.44 -16.33 -23.98
C GLU A 818 52.99 -17.59 -24.72
N PRO A 819 53.70 -18.49 -24.07
CA PRO A 819 54.33 -19.62 -24.71
C PRO A 819 53.40 -20.48 -25.56
N ALA A 820 52.24 -20.85 -25.05
CA ALA A 820 51.27 -21.68 -25.78
C ALA A 820 50.67 -20.97 -27.02
N VAL A 821 50.66 -19.62 -27.02
CA VAL A 821 50.21 -18.83 -28.16
C VAL A 821 51.35 -18.64 -29.15
N ALA A 822 52.54 -18.35 -28.67
CA ALA A 822 53.76 -18.25 -29.49
C ALA A 822 53.99 -19.52 -30.31
N ASP A 823 53.89 -20.69 -29.68
CA ASP A 823 53.97 -22.00 -30.37
C ASP A 823 52.85 -22.18 -31.39
N ALA A 824 51.64 -21.76 -31.10
CA ALA A 824 50.51 -21.91 -32.00
C ALA A 824 50.56 -21.02 -33.25
N ILE A 825 51.30 -19.91 -33.22
CA ILE A 825 51.50 -18.97 -34.33
C ILE A 825 52.84 -19.11 -35.04
N ALA A 826 53.78 -19.92 -34.47
CA ALA A 826 55.11 -20.12 -35.02
C ALA A 826 55.05 -20.65 -36.47
N GLY A 827 55.83 -20.03 -37.37
CA GLY A 827 55.90 -20.37 -38.79
C GLY A 827 54.63 -20.05 -39.61
N LYS A 828 53.63 -19.35 -39.05
CA LYS A 828 52.39 -18.97 -39.73
C LYS A 828 52.30 -17.48 -39.99
N THR A 829 51.61 -17.12 -41.06
CA THR A 829 51.37 -15.70 -41.37
C THR A 829 50.12 -15.19 -40.57
N ILE A 830 50.32 -14.15 -39.74
CA ILE A 830 49.22 -13.50 -39.03
C ILE A 830 48.39 -12.71 -40.03
N ALA A 831 47.11 -13.06 -40.15
CA ALA A 831 46.15 -12.43 -41.06
C ALA A 831 45.37 -11.30 -40.38
N LYS A 832 45.04 -11.45 -39.08
CA LYS A 832 44.28 -10.46 -38.32
C LYS A 832 44.50 -10.65 -36.83
N GLU A 833 44.58 -9.54 -36.10
CA GLU A 833 44.63 -9.50 -34.64
C GLU A 833 43.47 -8.67 -34.11
N ILE A 834 42.71 -9.14 -33.14
CA ILE A 834 41.56 -8.43 -32.56
C ILE A 834 41.67 -8.54 -31.06
N TYR A 835 41.67 -7.42 -30.39
CA TYR A 835 41.45 -7.32 -28.94
C TYR A 835 40.02 -6.86 -28.68
N VAL A 836 39.27 -7.66 -27.94
CA VAL A 836 37.99 -7.26 -27.36
C VAL A 836 38.26 -6.82 -25.92
N LYS A 837 38.21 -5.50 -25.66
CA LYS A 837 38.63 -4.89 -24.41
C LYS A 837 38.01 -5.62 -23.22
N GLY A 838 38.87 -6.07 -22.31
CA GLY A 838 38.45 -6.76 -21.09
C GLY A 838 37.96 -8.21 -21.26
N LYS A 839 37.98 -8.77 -22.46
CA LYS A 839 37.43 -10.12 -22.74
C LYS A 839 38.42 -11.09 -23.36
N LEU A 840 38.96 -10.78 -24.51
CA LEU A 840 39.80 -11.71 -25.24
C LEU A 840 40.71 -11.04 -26.30
N VAL A 841 41.81 -11.69 -26.61
CA VAL A 841 42.60 -11.46 -27.85
C VAL A 841 42.36 -12.64 -28.77
N ASN A 842 42.04 -12.38 -30.05
CA ASN A 842 41.97 -13.43 -31.07
C ASN A 842 42.99 -13.14 -32.21
N ILE A 843 43.85 -14.09 -32.46
CA ILE A 843 44.89 -14.02 -33.50
C ILE A 843 44.51 -15.01 -34.61
N ALA A 844 44.17 -14.47 -35.77
CA ALA A 844 43.90 -15.29 -36.95
C ALA A 844 45.18 -15.50 -37.76
N VAL A 845 45.53 -16.76 -37.99
CA VAL A 845 46.73 -17.13 -38.76
C VAL A 845 46.34 -17.96 -39.97
N LYS A 846 47.18 -17.81 -41.05
CA LYS A 846 47.15 -18.59 -42.29
C LYS A 846 48.46 -19.36 -42.40
N GLY A 847 48.41 -20.62 -42.87
CA GLY A 847 49.58 -21.45 -43.09
C GLY A 847 49.44 -22.84 -42.52
#